data_614169835c92d1142226a1453443ca84
#
_entry.id   614169835c92d1142226a1453443ca84
#
_cell.length_a   1.000
_cell.length_b   1.000
_cell.length_c   1.000
_cell.angle_alpha   90.00
_cell.angle_beta   90.00
_cell.angle_gamma   90.00
#
_symmetry.space_group_name_H-M   'P 1'
#
loop_
_entity.id
_entity.type
_entity.pdbx_description
1 polymer ?
#
loop_
_entity_poly.entity_id
_entity_poly.type
_entity_poly.pdbx_seq_one_letter_code
_entity_poly.pdbx_strand_id
1 'polypeptide(L)'
;MKHRVTGRRALALTAATTIALSGLLVAGPAYAEDGAEPSPTPSPTATSETNAPVETEAPAVETQDAPPADVVKIAEAAADHGVEFVASGTGADGGEITVISEDGATDDAAVDAFASEADLPTGTVVTVDGTPKAFADGDIVGGQGYLSLDQDDLLYNCSVGFAAWSPQGDPALLSAGHCALDDDNNTMVGTFWSVPSEQPAADGDDELPATPRVLGTFSFAQFGSTNNTPGSNGDTNATDISVIDVAPGTNPLPFVTDWTTATDAYDSLAESGYAVKAVGAAVPGSVAKSGRTTGYTEGAINGNHIVDGWAQIEGRWVQGFSSNTEAGPGDSGGAVIQGSTAIGLISGGIEAEPGVEQWTWSASLTAALPKTGGYEVALDLDAPIIESPTDGAEVQPGTAVTGTAVGAAKVTVSGFGEDQTVDVVDGAFSVDGPVELGNHTVSVRAHTGFSSSETVTFDVTVVPAPPVISSPADGSRVNETVTAISGTGVPTADIRVADTEGDVLGTTEVAGDGSWTVDGLSFEYGTHTVVVTQTRDEQVSLKATSSFSVIPVSPAVTSVANGAEFAHNDGPSGLAGSGIDGATVTVKLTGAEPTTANTAALAGAFAAASGTFTATVEDGAWSVDFGAALESGTYTVSATQAIDGVSSAPTDLAFAVLAAPVAGGGGAAPAPGEGGAAAPGDGGLAATGSDMLVPLTAGAIALALLSGGLLLVVRRRQQIQS
;
A
#
# COMPACT_ATOMS: atom_id res chain seq x y z
N MET A 1 29.49 -38.22 -17.69
CA MET A 1 30.23 -39.48 -17.99
C MET A 1 29.21 -40.62 -18.06
N LYS A 2 29.34 -41.49 -19.05
CA LYS A 2 28.45 -42.68 -19.21
C LYS A 2 29.06 -43.86 -18.46
N HIS A 3 28.40 -44.32 -17.42
CA HIS A 3 28.86 -45.50 -16.68
C HIS A 3 27.90 -46.67 -16.86
N ARG A 4 28.44 -47.84 -17.19
CA ARG A 4 27.67 -49.06 -17.36
C ARG A 4 27.53 -49.78 -16.02
N VAL A 5 26.31 -50.00 -15.57
CA VAL A 5 26.03 -50.78 -14.35
C VAL A 5 26.52 -52.22 -14.51
N THR A 6 27.69 -52.55 -13.96
CA THR A 6 28.28 -53.88 -14.01
C THR A 6 27.92 -54.74 -12.80
N GLY A 7 26.68 -54.72 -12.37
CA GLY A 7 26.20 -55.57 -11.29
C GLY A 7 24.99 -56.38 -11.73
N ARG A 8 25.20 -57.65 -12.11
CA ARG A 8 24.12 -58.61 -12.39
C ARG A 8 23.29 -58.87 -11.12
N ARG A 9 22.32 -58.00 -10.83
CA ARG A 9 21.11 -58.42 -10.12
C ARG A 9 19.96 -57.85 -10.94
N ALA A 10 19.32 -58.71 -11.73
CA ALA A 10 18.04 -58.45 -12.33
C ALA A 10 17.05 -58.10 -11.20
N LEU A 11 16.88 -56.85 -10.88
CA LEU A 11 15.69 -56.40 -10.16
C LEU A 11 14.56 -56.46 -11.18
N ALA A 12 13.77 -57.55 -11.11
CA ALA A 12 12.47 -57.58 -11.73
C ALA A 12 11.64 -56.51 -11.00
N LEU A 13 11.61 -55.29 -11.55
CA LEU A 13 10.66 -54.27 -11.15
C LEU A 13 9.28 -54.75 -11.60
N THR A 14 8.61 -55.58 -10.78
CA THR A 14 7.16 -55.75 -10.90
C THR A 14 6.52 -54.45 -10.44
N ALA A 15 6.41 -53.51 -11.37
CA ALA A 15 5.52 -52.37 -11.22
C ALA A 15 4.09 -52.94 -11.12
N ALA A 16 3.59 -53.08 -9.90
CA ALA A 16 2.17 -53.26 -9.67
C ALA A 16 1.48 -51.91 -9.93
N THR A 17 1.28 -51.60 -11.20
CA THR A 17 0.40 -50.55 -11.65
C THR A 17 -1.02 -51.00 -11.39
N THR A 18 -1.57 -50.65 -10.24
CA THR A 18 -3.01 -50.57 -10.04
C THR A 18 -3.52 -49.32 -10.69
N ILE A 19 -3.72 -49.39 -12.01
CA ILE A 19 -4.48 -48.40 -12.74
C ILE A 19 -5.94 -48.58 -12.35
N ALA A 20 -6.45 -47.73 -11.49
CA ALA A 20 -7.90 -47.51 -11.33
C ALA A 20 -8.39 -46.76 -12.56
N LEU A 21 -8.85 -47.51 -13.55
CA LEU A 21 -9.48 -46.98 -14.74
C LEU A 21 -10.88 -46.52 -14.41
N SER A 22 -11.03 -45.26 -14.07
CA SER A 22 -12.35 -44.59 -14.09
C SER A 22 -12.60 -44.13 -15.52
N GLY A 23 -13.29 -44.95 -16.28
CA GLY A 23 -13.68 -44.65 -17.65
C GLY A 23 -14.70 -43.53 -17.68
N LEU A 24 -14.33 -42.39 -18.25
CA LEU A 24 -15.28 -41.42 -18.76
C LEU A 24 -15.43 -41.58 -20.26
N LEU A 25 -16.53 -42.23 -20.67
CA LEU A 25 -16.96 -42.30 -22.08
C LEU A 25 -17.46 -40.94 -22.52
N VAL A 26 -16.70 -40.25 -23.33
CA VAL A 26 -17.17 -39.13 -24.14
C VAL A 26 -17.63 -39.70 -25.47
N ALA A 27 -18.95 -39.72 -25.70
CA ALA A 27 -19.54 -40.01 -27.02
C ALA A 27 -19.55 -38.72 -27.84
N GLY A 28 -18.87 -38.73 -28.97
CA GLY A 28 -18.99 -37.70 -30.01
C GLY A 28 -20.21 -37.96 -30.90
N PRO A 29 -20.72 -36.99 -31.65
CA PRO A 29 -21.96 -37.08 -32.43
C PRO A 29 -21.74 -37.79 -33.79
N ALA A 30 -22.60 -38.78 -34.06
CA ALA A 30 -22.79 -39.31 -35.41
C ALA A 30 -24.13 -38.80 -35.96
N TYR A 31 -24.06 -38.19 -37.12
CA TYR A 31 -25.23 -37.92 -37.99
C TYR A 31 -25.76 -39.20 -38.64
N ALA A 32 -27.08 -39.38 -38.67
CA ALA A 32 -27.82 -39.93 -39.83
C ALA A 32 -29.31 -40.05 -39.51
N GLU A 33 -30.03 -39.63 -40.43
CA GLU A 33 -31.35 -39.58 -41.03
C GLU A 33 -32.43 -40.60 -40.60
N ASP A 34 -33.65 -40.01 -40.52
CA ASP A 34 -34.99 -40.42 -40.92
C ASP A 34 -35.57 -41.80 -40.60
N GLY A 35 -36.77 -41.77 -40.03
CA GLY A 35 -37.81 -42.72 -40.36
C GLY A 35 -38.75 -43.20 -39.23
N ALA A 36 -39.94 -42.54 -39.17
CA ALA A 36 -41.26 -43.11 -38.81
C ALA A 36 -41.58 -43.59 -37.39
N GLU A 37 -42.53 -42.90 -36.79
CA GLU A 37 -43.47 -43.38 -35.76
C GLU A 37 -44.26 -44.63 -36.16
N PRO A 38 -44.84 -45.45 -35.23
CA PRO A 38 -46.06 -45.05 -34.51
C PRO A 38 -46.19 -45.55 -33.05
N SER A 39 -46.99 -44.83 -32.33
CA SER A 39 -47.69 -45.15 -31.03
C SER A 39 -48.71 -46.27 -31.17
N PRO A 40 -49.47 -46.70 -30.11
CA PRO A 40 -49.40 -46.49 -28.65
C PRO A 40 -49.75 -47.72 -27.75
N THR A 41 -49.49 -47.57 -26.40
CA THR A 41 -50.23 -48.02 -25.19
C THR A 41 -50.61 -49.51 -24.95
N PRO A 42 -50.80 -50.03 -23.69
CA PRO A 42 -51.02 -49.34 -22.41
C PRO A 42 -50.26 -49.95 -21.18
N SER A 43 -50.35 -49.24 -20.08
CA SER A 43 -50.01 -49.57 -18.67
C SER A 43 -50.63 -50.86 -18.16
N PRO A 44 -50.03 -51.43 -17.10
CA PRO A 44 -50.76 -51.55 -15.86
C PRO A 44 -50.02 -51.05 -14.59
N THR A 45 -50.86 -50.52 -13.75
CA THR A 45 -50.71 -50.04 -12.39
C THR A 45 -50.04 -51.08 -11.46
N ALA A 46 -49.05 -50.67 -10.68
CA ALA A 46 -48.74 -51.29 -9.38
C ALA A 46 -48.02 -50.29 -8.46
N THR A 47 -48.72 -49.97 -7.44
CA THR A 47 -48.40 -49.54 -6.06
C THR A 47 -46.99 -49.05 -5.74
N SER A 48 -46.99 -47.84 -5.24
CA SER A 48 -45.93 -47.12 -4.55
C SER A 48 -45.38 -47.85 -3.32
N GLU A 49 -44.05 -48.01 -3.30
CA GLU A 49 -43.29 -47.93 -2.08
C GLU A 49 -42.22 -46.86 -2.28
N THR A 50 -42.36 -45.79 -1.55
CA THR A 50 -41.46 -44.68 -1.43
C THR A 50 -40.22 -45.11 -0.68
N ASN A 51 -39.10 -45.34 -1.43
CA ASN A 51 -37.77 -45.23 -0.86
C ASN A 51 -37.19 -43.91 -1.36
N ALA A 52 -37.13 -42.95 -0.49
CA ALA A 52 -36.38 -41.72 -0.66
C ALA A 52 -34.89 -42.06 -0.77
N PRO A 53 -34.11 -41.40 -1.68
CA PRO A 53 -32.67 -41.51 -1.64
C PRO A 53 -32.18 -40.95 -0.31
N VAL A 54 -31.38 -41.72 0.40
CA VAL A 54 -30.57 -41.21 1.50
C VAL A 54 -29.58 -40.23 0.87
N GLU A 55 -29.84 -38.95 1.04
CA GLU A 55 -28.82 -37.90 0.86
C GLU A 55 -27.68 -38.23 1.83
N THR A 56 -26.57 -38.68 1.31
CA THR A 56 -25.31 -38.72 2.06
C THR A 56 -24.90 -37.27 2.22
N GLU A 57 -25.20 -36.68 3.36
CA GLU A 57 -24.62 -35.40 3.79
C GLU A 57 -23.12 -35.53 3.63
N ALA A 58 -22.52 -34.63 2.83
CA ALA A 58 -21.09 -34.40 2.83
C ALA A 58 -20.69 -34.09 4.29
N PRO A 59 -19.56 -34.62 4.78
CA PRO A 59 -19.11 -34.26 6.12
C PRO A 59 -19.04 -32.74 6.20
N ALA A 60 -19.76 -32.18 7.19
CA ALA A 60 -19.65 -30.79 7.54
C ALA A 60 -18.14 -30.49 7.71
N VAL A 61 -17.65 -29.49 6.98
CA VAL A 61 -16.36 -28.88 7.29
C VAL A 61 -16.56 -28.33 8.70
N GLU A 62 -15.97 -29.00 9.68
CA GLU A 62 -15.88 -28.49 11.03
C GLU A 62 -15.16 -27.13 10.90
N THR A 63 -15.87 -26.06 11.18
CA THR A 63 -15.24 -24.75 11.44
C THR A 63 -14.23 -25.01 12.53
N GLN A 64 -12.95 -24.74 12.24
CA GLN A 64 -11.92 -24.77 13.27
C GLN A 64 -12.40 -23.89 14.41
N ASP A 65 -12.73 -24.50 15.54
CA ASP A 65 -12.98 -23.75 16.78
C ASP A 65 -11.73 -22.93 17.07
N ALA A 66 -11.92 -21.69 17.52
CA ALA A 66 -10.82 -20.86 17.99
C ALA A 66 -9.95 -21.66 18.97
N PRO A 67 -8.62 -21.50 18.93
CA PRO A 67 -7.75 -22.24 19.84
C PRO A 67 -8.22 -22.05 21.28
N PRO A 68 -8.09 -23.07 22.14
CA PRO A 68 -8.47 -22.95 23.56
C PRO A 68 -7.80 -21.72 24.18
N ALA A 69 -8.55 -20.95 24.96
CA ALA A 69 -8.07 -19.71 25.58
C ALA A 69 -6.76 -19.90 26.36
N ASP A 70 -6.55 -21.10 26.90
CA ASP A 70 -5.34 -21.45 27.64
C ASP A 70 -4.10 -21.53 26.74
N VAL A 71 -4.22 -22.01 25.49
CA VAL A 71 -3.12 -22.08 24.53
C VAL A 71 -2.72 -20.69 24.05
N VAL A 72 -3.68 -19.81 23.82
CA VAL A 72 -3.42 -18.41 23.47
C VAL A 72 -2.65 -17.70 24.57
N LYS A 73 -3.09 -17.86 25.83
CA LYS A 73 -2.41 -17.29 26.98
C LYS A 73 -0.96 -17.78 27.12
N ILE A 74 -0.72 -19.08 26.88
CA ILE A 74 0.63 -19.66 26.92
C ILE A 74 1.51 -19.04 25.83
N ALA A 75 0.98 -18.90 24.59
CA ALA A 75 1.73 -18.34 23.48
C ALA A 75 2.06 -16.85 23.67
N GLU A 76 1.12 -16.06 24.21
CA GLU A 76 1.32 -14.65 24.57
C GLU A 76 2.40 -14.51 25.65
N ALA A 77 2.33 -15.28 26.73
CA ALA A 77 3.33 -15.26 27.81
C ALA A 77 4.73 -15.68 27.29
N ALA A 78 4.80 -16.64 26.38
CA ALA A 78 6.06 -17.05 25.75
C ALA A 78 6.69 -15.88 24.95
N ALA A 79 5.89 -15.17 24.16
CA ALA A 79 6.35 -14.00 23.39
C ALA A 79 6.83 -12.86 24.31
N ASP A 80 6.14 -12.59 25.41
CA ASP A 80 6.48 -11.52 26.36
C ASP A 80 7.82 -11.78 27.09
N HIS A 81 8.20 -13.05 27.25
CA HIS A 81 9.47 -13.44 27.88
C HIS A 81 10.56 -13.86 26.88
N GLY A 82 10.30 -13.77 25.56
CA GLY A 82 11.26 -14.16 24.52
C GLY A 82 11.55 -15.67 24.51
N VAL A 83 10.58 -16.49 24.95
CA VAL A 83 10.63 -17.94 24.95
C VAL A 83 9.97 -18.46 23.66
N GLU A 84 10.61 -19.36 22.93
CA GLU A 84 10.02 -19.96 21.74
C GLU A 84 9.07 -21.10 22.13
N PHE A 85 7.75 -20.84 22.04
CA PHE A 85 6.70 -21.82 22.31
C PHE A 85 6.57 -22.82 21.12
N VAL A 86 6.60 -24.09 21.45
CA VAL A 86 6.55 -25.19 20.47
C VAL A 86 5.21 -25.89 20.48
N ALA A 87 4.74 -26.33 21.64
CA ALA A 87 3.50 -27.09 21.77
C ALA A 87 2.98 -27.10 23.20
N SER A 88 1.68 -27.29 23.38
CA SER A 88 1.11 -27.65 24.68
C SER A 88 0.01 -28.69 24.52
N GLY A 89 -0.17 -29.55 25.52
CA GLY A 89 -1.18 -30.59 25.47
C GLY A 89 -1.08 -31.60 26.62
N THR A 90 -1.88 -32.64 26.56
CA THR A 90 -1.90 -33.68 27.58
C THR A 90 -0.82 -34.71 27.35
N GLY A 91 0.08 -34.87 28.32
CA GLY A 91 1.13 -35.90 28.29
C GLY A 91 0.59 -37.32 28.44
N ALA A 92 1.44 -38.31 28.22
CA ALA A 92 1.06 -39.73 28.23
C ALA A 92 0.57 -40.22 29.62
N ASP A 93 0.89 -39.53 30.68
CA ASP A 93 0.46 -39.77 32.06
C ASP A 93 -0.82 -39.03 32.45
N GLY A 94 -1.40 -38.27 31.50
CA GLY A 94 -2.62 -37.48 31.68
C GLY A 94 -2.38 -36.10 32.30
N GLY A 95 -1.12 -35.68 32.54
CA GLY A 95 -0.76 -34.34 32.96
C GLY A 95 -0.62 -33.40 31.78
N GLU A 96 -0.73 -32.09 32.02
CA GLU A 96 -0.44 -31.09 30.98
C GLU A 96 1.07 -30.90 30.80
N ILE A 97 1.51 -30.80 29.55
CA ILE A 97 2.90 -30.55 29.16
C ILE A 97 2.93 -29.34 28.23
N THR A 98 3.86 -28.43 28.49
CA THR A 98 4.20 -27.34 27.58
C THR A 98 5.63 -27.53 27.11
N VAL A 99 5.84 -27.49 25.80
CA VAL A 99 7.14 -27.67 25.16
C VAL A 99 7.64 -26.32 24.63
N ILE A 100 8.90 -26.00 24.96
CA ILE A 100 9.61 -24.82 24.48
C ILE A 100 10.91 -25.22 23.80
N SER A 101 11.43 -24.37 22.90
CA SER A 101 12.72 -24.58 22.20
C SER A 101 13.89 -23.91 22.94
N GLU A 102 15.07 -24.54 22.90
CA GLU A 102 16.34 -23.98 23.39
C GLU A 102 17.10 -23.12 22.37
N ASP A 103 16.62 -22.99 21.13
CA ASP A 103 17.31 -22.26 20.05
C ASP A 103 17.41 -20.74 20.26
N GLY A 104 16.84 -20.17 21.27
CA GLY A 104 17.10 -18.81 21.68
C GLY A 104 17.79 -18.82 23.03
N ALA A 105 18.80 -18.01 23.26
CA ALA A 105 19.51 -17.86 24.53
C ALA A 105 18.53 -17.60 25.72
N THR A 106 17.64 -18.53 25.98
CA THR A 106 16.68 -18.53 27.07
C THR A 106 17.46 -18.89 28.33
N ASP A 107 17.65 -17.90 29.18
CA ASP A 107 18.17 -18.18 30.52
C ASP A 107 17.06 -18.82 31.38
N ASP A 108 17.43 -19.62 32.36
CA ASP A 108 16.50 -20.27 33.28
C ASP A 108 15.49 -19.27 33.91
N ALA A 109 15.85 -17.99 34.02
CA ALA A 109 15.02 -16.95 34.61
C ALA A 109 13.90 -16.52 33.67
N ALA A 110 14.11 -16.52 32.36
CA ALA A 110 13.08 -16.24 31.34
C ALA A 110 12.05 -17.38 31.31
N VAL A 111 12.52 -18.64 31.40
CA VAL A 111 11.65 -19.83 31.44
C VAL A 111 10.81 -19.84 32.73
N ASP A 112 11.41 -19.53 33.87
CA ASP A 112 10.69 -19.44 35.16
C ASP A 112 9.64 -18.30 35.14
N ALA A 113 9.97 -17.15 34.54
CA ALA A 113 9.05 -16.02 34.40
C ALA A 113 7.88 -16.36 33.46
N PHE A 114 8.15 -16.95 32.32
CA PHE A 114 7.15 -17.48 31.37
C PHE A 114 6.21 -18.48 32.05
N ALA A 115 6.77 -19.52 32.72
CA ALA A 115 5.96 -20.53 33.38
C ALA A 115 5.06 -19.94 34.47
N SER A 116 5.54 -18.92 35.17
CA SER A 116 4.78 -18.20 36.20
C SER A 116 3.67 -17.35 35.64
N GLU A 117 3.88 -16.65 34.51
CA GLU A 117 2.88 -15.81 33.86
C GLU A 117 1.79 -16.66 33.16
N ALA A 118 2.21 -17.73 32.49
CA ALA A 118 1.30 -18.68 31.88
C ALA A 118 0.53 -19.54 32.91
N ASP A 119 0.85 -19.45 34.21
CA ASP A 119 0.25 -20.23 35.31
C ASP A 119 0.46 -21.74 35.13
N LEU A 120 1.66 -22.13 34.62
CA LEU A 120 2.00 -23.53 34.36
C LEU A 120 2.45 -24.23 35.65
N PRO A 121 2.00 -25.47 35.89
CA PRO A 121 2.46 -26.25 37.03
C PRO A 121 3.98 -26.55 37.01
N THR A 122 4.61 -26.59 38.13
CA THR A 122 6.05 -26.89 38.24
C THR A 122 6.38 -28.25 37.61
N GLY A 123 7.33 -28.29 36.68
CA GLY A 123 7.78 -29.52 36.02
C GLY A 123 6.95 -29.94 34.80
N THR A 124 6.03 -29.09 34.32
CA THR A 124 5.27 -29.32 33.07
C THR A 124 5.89 -28.68 31.85
N VAL A 125 6.89 -27.80 32.03
CA VAL A 125 7.66 -27.25 30.90
C VAL A 125 8.77 -28.20 30.52
N VAL A 126 8.81 -28.59 29.27
CA VAL A 126 9.82 -29.47 28.67
C VAL A 126 10.57 -28.68 27.61
N THR A 127 11.88 -28.66 27.71
CA THR A 127 12.74 -28.02 26.71
C THR A 127 13.19 -29.05 25.67
N VAL A 128 13.12 -28.68 24.40
CA VAL A 128 13.65 -29.44 23.27
C VAL A 128 14.74 -28.65 22.58
N ASP A 129 15.71 -29.34 22.00
CA ASP A 129 16.78 -28.75 21.23
C ASP A 129 16.28 -28.53 19.78
N GLY A 130 16.32 -27.30 19.29
CA GLY A 130 15.90 -26.90 17.95
C GLY A 130 14.41 -26.63 17.76
N THR A 131 14.09 -25.85 16.74
CA THR A 131 12.73 -25.54 16.31
C THR A 131 12.12 -26.73 15.56
N PRO A 132 10.89 -27.19 15.88
CA PRO A 132 10.23 -28.24 15.11
C PRO A 132 10.03 -27.81 13.65
N LYS A 133 10.60 -28.56 12.74
CA LYS A 133 10.38 -28.42 11.30
C LYS A 133 9.44 -29.52 10.85
N ALA A 134 8.62 -29.26 9.83
CA ALA A 134 7.89 -30.31 9.17
C ALA A 134 8.90 -31.34 8.63
N PHE A 135 8.74 -32.61 8.96
CA PHE A 135 9.56 -33.67 8.37
C PHE A 135 9.17 -33.88 6.90
N ALA A 136 9.45 -32.88 6.06
CA ALA A 136 9.35 -33.01 4.63
C ALA A 136 10.74 -33.44 4.11
N ASP A 137 11.02 -34.73 4.10
CA ASP A 137 12.22 -35.32 3.49
C ASP A 137 12.32 -35.05 1.98
N GLY A 138 11.84 -33.95 1.48
CA GLY A 138 11.60 -33.72 0.08
C GLY A 138 11.99 -32.38 -0.49
N ASP A 139 12.62 -31.55 0.29
CA ASP A 139 13.05 -30.23 -0.19
C ASP A 139 14.17 -30.38 -1.20
N ILE A 140 13.98 -29.79 -2.39
CA ILE A 140 14.95 -29.79 -3.49
C ILE A 140 15.11 -28.38 -4.05
N VAL A 141 16.34 -28.01 -4.37
CA VAL A 141 16.73 -26.67 -4.79
C VAL A 141 17.55 -26.68 -6.08
N GLY A 142 17.62 -25.55 -6.74
CA GLY A 142 18.47 -25.34 -7.90
C GLY A 142 19.96 -25.60 -7.57
N GLY A 143 20.67 -26.27 -8.47
CA GLY A 143 22.04 -26.70 -8.29
C GLY A 143 22.20 -28.14 -7.76
N GLN A 144 21.19 -28.68 -7.11
CA GLN A 144 21.23 -30.06 -6.57
C GLN A 144 21.31 -31.10 -7.67
N GLY A 145 22.11 -32.15 -7.45
CA GLY A 145 22.27 -33.21 -8.39
C GLY A 145 21.08 -34.18 -8.45
N TYR A 146 20.90 -34.78 -9.62
CA TYR A 146 19.99 -35.91 -9.81
C TYR A 146 20.59 -36.91 -10.84
N LEU A 147 20.05 -38.12 -10.85
CA LEU A 147 20.41 -39.17 -11.79
C LEU A 147 19.26 -39.40 -12.75
N SER A 148 19.53 -39.50 -14.05
CA SER A 148 18.57 -39.94 -15.04
C SER A 148 18.99 -41.31 -15.61
N LEU A 149 18.00 -42.16 -15.87
CA LEU A 149 18.21 -43.54 -16.34
C LEU A 149 17.63 -43.68 -17.75
N ASP A 150 18.43 -44.20 -18.69
CA ASP A 150 17.97 -44.49 -20.03
C ASP A 150 17.36 -45.92 -20.17
N GLN A 151 16.95 -46.27 -21.40
CA GLN A 151 16.33 -47.55 -21.70
C GLN A 151 17.34 -48.74 -21.67
N ASP A 152 18.65 -48.45 -21.71
CA ASP A 152 19.74 -49.42 -21.68
C ASP A 152 20.37 -49.57 -20.29
N ASP A 153 19.69 -49.09 -19.24
CA ASP A 153 20.14 -49.04 -17.86
C ASP A 153 21.44 -48.23 -17.65
N LEU A 154 21.69 -47.22 -18.49
CA LEU A 154 22.80 -46.28 -18.30
C LEU A 154 22.33 -45.08 -17.45
N LEU A 155 23.19 -44.70 -16.52
CA LEU A 155 22.98 -43.53 -15.65
C LEU A 155 23.70 -42.31 -16.18
N TYR A 156 23.01 -41.17 -16.07
CA TYR A 156 23.53 -39.85 -16.43
C TYR A 156 23.37 -38.92 -15.24
N ASN A 157 24.40 -38.13 -14.97
CA ASN A 157 24.43 -37.16 -13.90
C ASN A 157 24.06 -35.77 -14.44
N CYS A 158 23.09 -35.15 -13.82
CA CYS A 158 22.67 -33.79 -14.14
C CYS A 158 22.30 -32.99 -12.87
N SER A 159 22.05 -31.73 -13.04
CA SER A 159 21.69 -30.79 -11.98
C SER A 159 20.32 -30.21 -12.19
N VAL A 160 19.61 -29.94 -11.10
CA VAL A 160 18.38 -29.18 -11.08
C VAL A 160 18.70 -27.73 -11.38
N GLY A 161 17.95 -27.10 -12.30
CA GLY A 161 18.04 -25.69 -12.58
C GLY A 161 17.23 -24.87 -11.58
N PHE A 162 15.92 -24.94 -11.69
CA PHE A 162 15.02 -24.15 -10.85
C PHE A 162 13.78 -24.94 -10.48
N ALA A 163 13.23 -24.64 -9.30
CA ALA A 163 11.85 -24.96 -8.99
C ALA A 163 10.90 -24.29 -9.97
N ALA A 164 9.81 -24.94 -10.30
CA ALA A 164 8.85 -24.47 -11.29
C ALA A 164 7.42 -24.86 -10.92
N TRP A 165 6.46 -24.20 -11.57
CA TRP A 165 5.05 -24.53 -11.54
C TRP A 165 4.59 -25.02 -12.90
N SER A 166 3.79 -26.08 -12.93
CA SER A 166 3.08 -26.52 -14.12
C SER A 166 1.98 -25.50 -14.50
N PRO A 167 1.43 -25.58 -15.72
CA PRO A 167 0.28 -24.74 -16.11
C PRO A 167 -0.97 -24.94 -15.24
N GLN A 168 -1.01 -25.99 -14.42
CA GLN A 168 -2.09 -26.31 -13.48
C GLN A 168 -1.76 -25.89 -12.04
N GLY A 169 -0.53 -25.40 -11.78
CA GLY A 169 -0.05 -25.02 -10.47
C GLY A 169 0.56 -26.19 -9.66
N ASP A 170 0.83 -27.31 -10.30
CA ASP A 170 1.53 -28.40 -9.63
C ASP A 170 3.05 -28.13 -9.62
N PRO A 171 3.77 -28.56 -8.57
CA PRO A 171 5.22 -28.36 -8.48
C PRO A 171 5.98 -29.18 -9.53
N ALA A 172 7.03 -28.55 -10.09
CA ALA A 172 7.89 -29.13 -11.09
C ALA A 172 9.34 -28.64 -10.94
N LEU A 173 10.27 -29.17 -11.73
CA LEU A 173 11.66 -28.75 -11.79
C LEU A 173 12.05 -28.47 -13.25
N LEU A 174 12.93 -27.50 -13.44
CA LEU A 174 13.58 -27.24 -14.72
C LEU A 174 15.01 -27.81 -14.72
N SER A 175 15.43 -28.35 -15.86
CA SER A 175 16.81 -28.83 -16.11
C SER A 175 17.15 -28.65 -17.59
N ALA A 176 18.32 -29.18 -18.04
CA ALA A 176 18.67 -29.14 -19.45
C ALA A 176 17.92 -30.23 -20.25
N GLY A 177 17.65 -29.98 -21.50
CA GLY A 177 16.96 -30.90 -22.41
C GLY A 177 17.76 -32.14 -22.70
N HIS A 178 19.09 -32.00 -22.86
CA HIS A 178 19.97 -33.12 -23.10
C HIS A 178 20.07 -34.10 -21.91
N CYS A 179 19.72 -33.66 -20.69
CA CYS A 179 19.61 -34.50 -19.50
C CYS A 179 18.41 -35.47 -19.55
N ALA A 180 17.42 -35.12 -20.36
CA ALA A 180 16.16 -35.85 -20.50
C ALA A 180 16.15 -36.80 -21.72
N LEU A 181 17.21 -36.79 -22.54
CA LEU A 181 17.27 -37.48 -23.81
C LEU A 181 18.51 -38.36 -23.90
N ASP A 182 18.35 -39.62 -24.38
CA ASP A 182 19.49 -40.48 -24.74
C ASP A 182 20.09 -40.05 -26.10
N ASP A 183 21.14 -40.77 -26.55
CA ASP A 183 21.83 -40.51 -27.80
C ASP A 183 20.91 -40.66 -29.05
N ASP A 184 19.86 -41.48 -28.94
CA ASP A 184 18.85 -41.72 -29.98
C ASP A 184 17.63 -40.80 -29.90
N ASN A 185 17.65 -39.81 -29.00
CA ASN A 185 16.55 -38.89 -28.67
C ASN A 185 15.32 -39.53 -28.02
N ASN A 186 15.48 -40.66 -27.36
CA ASN A 186 14.42 -41.18 -26.53
C ASN A 186 14.45 -40.53 -25.18
N THR A 187 13.27 -40.30 -24.58
CA THR A 187 13.17 -39.76 -23.24
C THR A 187 13.69 -40.77 -22.21
N MET A 188 14.45 -40.28 -21.23
CA MET A 188 14.90 -41.06 -20.09
C MET A 188 13.73 -41.73 -19.36
N VAL A 189 13.91 -42.97 -18.87
CA VAL A 189 12.84 -43.75 -18.26
C VAL A 189 12.58 -43.43 -16.80
N GLY A 190 13.50 -42.73 -16.13
CA GLY A 190 13.33 -42.32 -14.73
C GLY A 190 14.33 -41.30 -14.28
N THR A 191 13.96 -40.57 -13.25
CA THR A 191 14.83 -39.63 -12.53
C THR A 191 14.86 -39.95 -11.06
N PHE A 192 16.03 -39.86 -10.46
CA PHE A 192 16.27 -40.27 -9.08
C PHE A 192 17.08 -39.21 -8.34
N TRP A 193 16.85 -39.10 -7.05
CA TRP A 193 17.62 -38.24 -6.18
C TRP A 193 19.09 -38.69 -6.13
N SER A 194 20.00 -37.75 -6.23
CA SER A 194 21.40 -37.92 -5.87
C SER A 194 21.62 -37.43 -4.45
N VAL A 195 22.33 -38.21 -3.64
CA VAL A 195 22.67 -37.78 -2.27
C VAL A 195 23.70 -36.65 -2.36
N PRO A 196 23.49 -35.48 -1.75
CA PRO A 196 24.49 -34.45 -1.63
C PRO A 196 25.56 -34.97 -0.66
N SER A 197 26.56 -35.63 -1.13
CA SER A 197 27.69 -36.01 -0.30
C SER A 197 28.70 -34.87 -0.21
N GLU A 198 29.80 -35.04 0.50
CA GLU A 198 30.83 -34.02 0.74
C GLU A 198 31.10 -33.19 -0.52
N GLN A 199 30.88 -31.92 -0.39
CA GLN A 199 30.72 -31.00 -1.48
C GLN A 199 31.95 -30.36 -2.10
N PRO A 200 31.74 -29.80 -3.28
CA PRO A 200 30.70 -30.10 -4.24
C PRO A 200 30.86 -31.53 -4.67
N ALA A 201 29.80 -32.21 -5.13
CA ALA A 201 29.85 -33.63 -5.47
C ALA A 201 30.66 -33.90 -6.77
N ALA A 202 31.95 -33.56 -6.74
CA ALA A 202 32.83 -33.54 -7.90
C ALA A 202 32.87 -34.88 -8.67
N ASP A 203 32.83 -35.97 -7.93
CA ASP A 203 32.87 -37.32 -8.52
C ASP A 203 31.61 -38.15 -8.22
N GLY A 204 30.59 -37.58 -7.61
CA GLY A 204 29.34 -38.16 -7.16
C GLY A 204 29.15 -39.66 -7.41
N ASP A 205 28.61 -40.38 -6.46
CA ASP A 205 28.30 -41.79 -6.66
C ASP A 205 27.43 -41.96 -7.90
N ASP A 206 28.01 -42.50 -8.96
CA ASP A 206 27.32 -42.82 -10.21
C ASP A 206 26.49 -44.13 -10.07
N GLU A 207 26.30 -44.63 -8.85
CA GLU A 207 25.52 -45.81 -8.55
C GLU A 207 24.17 -45.43 -7.93
N LEU A 208 23.10 -46.06 -8.42
CA LEU A 208 21.81 -45.97 -7.75
C LEU A 208 21.92 -46.59 -6.36
N PRO A 209 21.44 -45.92 -5.31
CA PRO A 209 21.36 -46.52 -3.98
C PRO A 209 20.49 -47.79 -4.02
N ALA A 210 20.68 -48.68 -3.04
CA ALA A 210 19.95 -49.95 -2.98
C ALA A 210 18.42 -49.81 -3.01
N THR A 211 17.93 -48.65 -2.55
CA THR A 211 16.52 -48.20 -2.63
C THR A 211 16.51 -46.81 -3.25
N PRO A 212 16.44 -46.71 -4.59
CA PRO A 212 16.45 -45.44 -5.27
C PRO A 212 15.19 -44.63 -4.90
N ARG A 213 15.37 -43.34 -4.59
CA ARG A 213 14.28 -42.44 -4.39
C ARG A 213 13.94 -41.76 -5.72
N VAL A 214 12.71 -41.96 -6.19
CA VAL A 214 12.24 -41.34 -7.44
C VAL A 214 12.11 -39.83 -7.24
N LEU A 215 12.70 -39.04 -8.15
CA LEU A 215 12.55 -37.57 -8.18
C LEU A 215 11.28 -37.18 -8.91
N GLY A 216 11.00 -37.79 -10.07
CA GLY A 216 9.87 -37.48 -10.90
C GLY A 216 9.98 -38.10 -12.29
N THR A 217 9.25 -37.54 -13.25
CA THR A 217 9.27 -37.96 -14.65
C THR A 217 9.41 -36.74 -15.56
N PHE A 218 10.17 -36.90 -16.65
CA PHE A 218 10.24 -35.86 -17.65
C PHE A 218 8.91 -35.71 -18.39
N SER A 219 8.30 -34.52 -18.33
CA SER A 219 7.08 -34.19 -19.05
C SER A 219 7.34 -33.38 -20.31
N PHE A 220 8.51 -32.74 -20.39
CA PHE A 220 8.97 -31.99 -21.54
C PHE A 220 10.48 -32.09 -21.68
N ALA A 221 10.97 -32.20 -22.94
CA ALA A 221 12.40 -32.14 -23.25
C ALA A 221 12.64 -31.58 -24.64
N GLN A 222 13.52 -30.59 -24.72
CA GLN A 222 14.00 -30.09 -26.00
C GLN A 222 15.50 -29.79 -25.93
N PHE A 223 16.28 -30.44 -26.81
CA PHE A 223 17.68 -30.15 -27.05
C PHE A 223 17.91 -29.88 -28.53
N GLY A 224 18.34 -28.69 -28.89
CA GLY A 224 18.35 -28.18 -30.26
C GLY A 224 17.04 -27.53 -30.65
N SER A 225 16.64 -27.63 -31.92
CA SER A 225 15.41 -27.06 -32.45
C SER A 225 14.19 -27.97 -32.21
N THR A 226 13.06 -27.59 -32.77
CA THR A 226 11.79 -28.34 -32.64
C THR A 226 11.97 -29.82 -32.98
N ASN A 227 11.34 -30.70 -32.19
CA ASN A 227 11.47 -32.16 -32.26
C ASN A 227 12.93 -32.65 -32.07
N ASN A 228 13.69 -31.95 -31.26
CA ASN A 228 15.07 -32.32 -30.94
C ASN A 228 15.99 -32.41 -32.18
N THR A 229 15.72 -31.65 -33.21
CA THR A 229 16.60 -31.56 -34.41
C THR A 229 17.79 -30.64 -34.13
N PRO A 230 18.91 -30.80 -34.84
CA PRO A 230 20.10 -29.97 -34.60
C PRO A 230 19.88 -28.47 -34.72
N GLY A 231 18.90 -28.03 -35.49
CA GLY A 231 18.66 -26.58 -35.72
C GLY A 231 19.73 -25.94 -36.60
N SER A 232 19.82 -24.60 -36.52
CA SER A 232 20.80 -23.78 -37.23
C SER A 232 21.15 -22.54 -36.45
N ASN A 233 22.24 -21.86 -36.80
CA ASN A 233 22.57 -20.57 -36.21
C ASN A 233 21.44 -19.57 -36.49
N GLY A 234 20.97 -18.87 -35.43
CA GLY A 234 19.87 -17.92 -35.50
C GLY A 234 18.47 -18.54 -35.42
N ASP A 235 18.38 -19.87 -35.20
CA ASP A 235 17.08 -20.52 -34.99
C ASP A 235 16.53 -20.22 -33.56
N THR A 236 15.51 -19.39 -33.51
CA THR A 236 14.87 -18.97 -32.25
C THR A 236 14.09 -20.09 -31.57
N ASN A 237 13.88 -21.24 -32.24
CA ASN A 237 13.33 -22.42 -31.61
C ASN A 237 14.40 -23.28 -30.90
N ALA A 238 15.69 -23.06 -31.23
CA ALA A 238 16.77 -23.85 -30.64
C ALA A 238 16.94 -23.52 -29.15
N THR A 239 16.99 -24.54 -28.31
CA THR A 239 17.12 -24.42 -26.84
C THR A 239 17.68 -25.71 -26.23
N ASP A 240 17.89 -25.69 -24.93
CA ASP A 240 18.27 -26.84 -24.13
C ASP A 240 17.56 -26.74 -22.76
N ILE A 241 16.36 -27.33 -22.70
CA ILE A 241 15.51 -27.28 -21.51
C ILE A 241 14.67 -28.55 -21.39
N SER A 242 14.50 -29.00 -20.17
CA SER A 242 13.56 -30.05 -19.79
C SER A 242 12.75 -29.66 -18.56
N VAL A 243 11.65 -30.37 -18.36
CA VAL A 243 10.78 -30.25 -17.19
C VAL A 243 10.62 -31.66 -16.57
N ILE A 244 10.74 -31.71 -15.25
CA ILE A 244 10.47 -32.88 -14.43
C ILE A 244 9.22 -32.60 -13.61
N ASP A 245 8.12 -33.32 -13.86
CA ASP A 245 6.97 -33.34 -12.95
C ASP A 245 7.36 -34.21 -11.76
N VAL A 246 7.38 -33.59 -10.57
CA VAL A 246 7.98 -34.23 -9.39
C VAL A 246 7.09 -35.32 -8.80
N ALA A 247 7.72 -36.30 -8.20
CA ALA A 247 7.02 -37.36 -7.47
C ALA A 247 6.39 -36.83 -6.17
N PRO A 248 5.28 -37.42 -5.69
CA PRO A 248 4.69 -37.08 -4.42
C PRO A 248 5.70 -37.10 -3.26
N GLY A 249 5.72 -36.06 -2.45
CA GLY A 249 6.68 -35.90 -1.36
C GLY A 249 7.98 -35.21 -1.77
N THR A 250 8.10 -34.74 -3.01
CA THR A 250 9.16 -33.82 -3.45
C THR A 250 8.63 -32.41 -3.39
N ASN A 251 9.36 -31.49 -2.74
CA ASN A 251 9.01 -30.09 -2.53
C ASN A 251 10.06 -29.17 -3.16
N PRO A 252 9.87 -28.73 -4.42
CA PRO A 252 10.77 -27.78 -5.04
C PRO A 252 10.70 -26.42 -4.38
N LEU A 253 11.83 -25.91 -3.91
CA LEU A 253 11.92 -24.58 -3.31
C LEU A 253 12.50 -23.56 -4.31
N PRO A 254 12.03 -22.30 -4.31
CA PRO A 254 12.52 -21.25 -5.20
C PRO A 254 13.89 -20.72 -4.76
N PHE A 255 14.86 -21.62 -4.65
CA PHE A 255 16.18 -21.39 -4.09
C PHE A 255 17.25 -22.03 -4.97
N VAL A 256 18.47 -21.47 -4.97
CA VAL A 256 19.67 -22.00 -5.60
C VAL A 256 20.72 -22.22 -4.53
N THR A 257 21.17 -23.46 -4.32
CA THR A 257 22.13 -23.79 -3.26
C THR A 257 23.52 -23.19 -3.52
N ASP A 258 24.18 -22.79 -2.44
CA ASP A 258 25.61 -22.44 -2.43
C ASP A 258 26.52 -23.60 -2.05
N TRP A 259 25.96 -24.78 -1.81
CA TRP A 259 26.62 -26.04 -1.44
C TRP A 259 27.30 -26.03 -0.06
N THR A 260 27.17 -24.98 0.74
CA THR A 260 27.86 -24.87 2.03
C THR A 260 27.29 -25.82 3.10
N THR A 261 26.07 -26.31 2.92
CA THR A 261 25.34 -27.17 3.85
C THR A 261 25.24 -28.62 3.38
N ALA A 262 25.97 -29.02 2.32
CA ALA A 262 25.90 -30.37 1.75
C ALA A 262 26.28 -31.45 2.76
N THR A 263 25.39 -32.42 2.95
CA THR A 263 25.57 -33.63 3.78
C THR A 263 24.96 -34.82 3.09
N ASP A 264 24.91 -35.98 3.78
CA ASP A 264 24.23 -37.20 3.27
C ASP A 264 22.69 -37.08 3.29
N ALA A 265 22.12 -36.03 3.90
CA ALA A 265 20.69 -35.78 3.88
C ALA A 265 20.25 -35.13 2.55
N TYR A 266 19.16 -35.63 1.97
CA TYR A 266 18.69 -35.19 0.64
C TYR A 266 18.26 -33.70 0.60
N ASP A 267 17.81 -33.16 1.71
CA ASP A 267 17.31 -31.79 1.89
C ASP A 267 18.37 -30.80 2.40
N SER A 268 19.58 -31.28 2.72
CA SER A 268 20.63 -30.44 3.33
C SER A 268 21.01 -29.22 2.50
N LEU A 269 20.90 -29.28 1.18
CA LEU A 269 21.21 -28.17 0.28
C LEU A 269 20.15 -27.04 0.29
N ALA A 270 19.00 -27.26 0.90
CA ALA A 270 17.95 -26.26 1.05
C ALA A 270 18.22 -25.26 2.20
N GLU A 271 19.19 -25.54 3.07
CA GLU A 271 19.48 -24.72 4.25
C GLU A 271 20.30 -23.47 3.95
N SER A 272 21.02 -23.41 2.82
CA SER A 272 21.83 -22.24 2.42
C SER A 272 21.86 -22.05 0.90
N GLY A 273 21.76 -20.77 0.48
CA GLY A 273 21.80 -20.39 -0.92
C GLY A 273 21.12 -19.06 -1.22
N TYR A 274 20.64 -18.92 -2.44
CA TYR A 274 20.11 -17.66 -2.99
C TYR A 274 18.66 -17.83 -3.43
N ALA A 275 17.79 -16.97 -2.91
CA ALA A 275 16.40 -16.90 -3.32
C ALA A 275 16.24 -16.48 -4.78
N VAL A 276 15.34 -17.12 -5.50
CA VAL A 276 14.97 -16.78 -6.88
C VAL A 276 13.75 -15.87 -6.85
N LYS A 277 13.97 -14.55 -7.10
CA LYS A 277 12.90 -13.53 -6.99
C LYS A 277 12.38 -13.06 -8.34
N ALA A 278 13.09 -13.35 -9.42
CA ALA A 278 12.71 -12.92 -10.76
C ALA A 278 13.29 -13.86 -11.84
N VAL A 279 12.71 -13.78 -13.04
CA VAL A 279 13.26 -14.33 -14.26
C VAL A 279 13.66 -13.19 -15.19
N GLY A 280 14.84 -13.26 -15.79
CA GLY A 280 15.33 -12.21 -16.67
C GLY A 280 16.25 -12.69 -17.77
N ALA A 281 16.55 -11.81 -18.71
CA ALA A 281 17.58 -12.03 -19.71
C ALA A 281 18.97 -11.79 -19.10
N ALA A 282 19.97 -12.50 -19.59
CA ALA A 282 21.36 -12.24 -19.24
C ALA A 282 21.79 -10.82 -19.63
N VAL A 283 22.56 -10.18 -18.75
CA VAL A 283 23.16 -8.86 -19.01
C VAL A 283 24.66 -8.91 -18.71
N PRO A 284 25.47 -8.00 -19.29
CA PRO A 284 26.89 -7.91 -18.92
C PRO A 284 27.07 -7.66 -17.43
N GLY A 285 27.97 -8.41 -16.79
CA GLY A 285 28.23 -8.26 -15.35
C GLY A 285 28.55 -9.58 -14.67
N SER A 286 28.50 -9.58 -13.35
CA SER A 286 28.71 -10.78 -12.52
C SER A 286 27.58 -11.78 -12.74
N VAL A 287 27.91 -13.04 -12.76
CA VAL A 287 27.01 -14.17 -12.89
C VAL A 287 27.49 -15.31 -11.99
N ALA A 288 26.57 -16.07 -11.45
CA ALA A 288 26.88 -17.26 -10.70
C ALA A 288 26.11 -18.46 -11.27
N LYS A 289 26.68 -19.64 -11.09
CA LYS A 289 25.99 -20.90 -11.39
C LYS A 289 26.07 -21.85 -10.20
N SER A 290 25.11 -22.76 -10.12
CA SER A 290 25.14 -23.85 -9.16
C SER A 290 24.84 -25.18 -9.86
N GLY A 291 25.63 -26.19 -9.56
CA GLY A 291 25.49 -27.52 -10.11
C GLY A 291 26.26 -28.60 -9.30
N ARG A 292 25.94 -29.83 -9.53
CA ARG A 292 26.39 -30.94 -8.66
C ARG A 292 27.89 -31.25 -8.68
N THR A 293 28.59 -30.84 -9.75
CA THR A 293 30.00 -31.26 -9.95
C THR A 293 30.96 -30.21 -9.41
N THR A 294 30.81 -28.95 -9.78
CA THR A 294 31.69 -27.87 -9.33
C THR A 294 31.06 -26.95 -8.28
N GLY A 295 29.84 -27.30 -7.82
CA GLY A 295 29.14 -26.56 -6.79
C GLY A 295 28.69 -25.17 -7.24
N TYR A 296 28.73 -24.20 -6.32
CA TYR A 296 28.45 -22.80 -6.60
C TYR A 296 29.74 -22.10 -7.06
N THR A 297 29.72 -21.55 -8.26
CA THR A 297 30.87 -20.83 -8.81
C THR A 297 30.45 -19.48 -9.37
N GLU A 298 31.29 -18.48 -9.18
CA GLU A 298 31.09 -17.12 -9.66
C GLU A 298 31.94 -16.84 -10.88
N GLY A 299 31.45 -15.98 -11.75
CA GLY A 299 32.12 -15.53 -12.96
C GLY A 299 31.49 -14.25 -13.50
N ALA A 300 31.69 -14.00 -14.79
CA ALA A 300 31.18 -12.81 -15.43
C ALA A 300 30.81 -13.04 -16.91
N ILE A 301 29.84 -12.29 -17.37
CA ILE A 301 29.56 -12.09 -18.79
C ILE A 301 30.23 -10.77 -19.19
N ASN A 302 31.45 -10.84 -19.67
CA ASN A 302 32.24 -9.66 -20.04
C ASN A 302 33.17 -9.96 -21.21
N GLY A 303 33.86 -8.95 -21.74
CA GLY A 303 34.87 -9.09 -22.76
C GLY A 303 34.39 -9.83 -24.02
N ASN A 304 34.84 -11.07 -24.22
CA ASN A 304 34.51 -11.89 -25.39
C ASN A 304 33.29 -12.81 -25.16
N HIS A 305 32.62 -12.70 -24.01
CA HIS A 305 31.45 -13.52 -23.76
C HIS A 305 30.21 -12.97 -24.47
N ILE A 306 29.35 -13.89 -24.89
CA ILE A 306 28.10 -13.61 -25.61
C ILE A 306 27.00 -13.38 -24.59
N VAL A 307 26.23 -12.32 -24.75
CA VAL A 307 25.05 -11.99 -23.89
C VAL A 307 23.78 -12.64 -24.44
N ASP A 308 23.61 -12.69 -25.76
CA ASP A 308 22.51 -13.34 -26.45
C ASP A 308 23.00 -13.81 -27.81
N GLY A 309 22.84 -15.10 -28.08
CA GLY A 309 23.34 -15.71 -29.31
C GLY A 309 23.08 -17.22 -29.36
N TRP A 310 23.82 -17.91 -30.22
CA TRP A 310 23.69 -19.36 -30.44
C TRP A 310 25.05 -20.04 -30.39
N ALA A 311 25.13 -21.16 -29.71
CA ALA A 311 26.30 -22.05 -29.73
C ALA A 311 25.90 -23.46 -30.16
N GLN A 312 26.88 -24.18 -30.68
CA GLN A 312 26.73 -25.63 -30.91
C GLN A 312 27.21 -26.39 -29.67
N ILE A 313 26.29 -27.07 -29.03
CA ILE A 313 26.54 -28.00 -27.92
C ILE A 313 26.26 -29.42 -28.46
N GLU A 314 27.24 -30.29 -28.45
CA GLU A 314 27.15 -31.65 -29.01
C GLU A 314 26.48 -31.72 -30.41
N GLY A 315 26.83 -30.74 -31.27
CA GLY A 315 26.30 -30.68 -32.65
C GLY A 315 24.90 -30.10 -32.81
N ARG A 316 24.28 -29.61 -31.73
CA ARG A 316 22.95 -28.98 -31.72
C ARG A 316 23.07 -27.48 -31.37
N TRP A 317 22.29 -26.67 -32.03
CA TRP A 317 22.26 -25.24 -31.72
C TRP A 317 21.42 -24.96 -30.47
N VAL A 318 21.91 -24.12 -29.60
CA VAL A 318 21.26 -23.69 -28.37
C VAL A 318 21.31 -22.16 -28.29
N GLN A 319 20.16 -21.51 -28.17
CA GLN A 319 20.09 -20.09 -27.91
C GLN A 319 20.42 -19.81 -26.45
N GLY A 320 21.33 -18.86 -26.20
CA GLY A 320 21.76 -18.58 -24.86
C GLY A 320 22.88 -17.55 -24.78
N PHE A 321 23.67 -17.67 -23.75
CA PHE A 321 24.77 -16.76 -23.41
C PHE A 321 25.99 -17.53 -22.90
N SER A 322 27.15 -16.89 -22.86
CA SER A 322 28.36 -17.48 -22.30
C SER A 322 28.91 -16.69 -21.12
N SER A 323 29.63 -17.39 -20.26
CA SER A 323 30.34 -16.82 -19.11
C SER A 323 31.66 -17.57 -18.86
N ASN A 324 32.48 -17.04 -17.97
CA ASN A 324 33.67 -17.76 -17.47
C ASN A 324 33.45 -18.43 -16.11
N THR A 325 32.19 -18.72 -15.75
CA THR A 325 31.92 -19.54 -14.55
C THR A 325 32.53 -20.94 -14.74
N GLU A 326 33.14 -21.47 -13.70
CA GLU A 326 33.64 -22.85 -13.73
C GLU A 326 32.45 -23.83 -13.77
N ALA A 327 32.47 -24.75 -14.73
CA ALA A 327 31.47 -25.80 -14.88
C ALA A 327 32.12 -27.00 -15.52
N GLY A 328 31.62 -28.20 -15.20
CA GLY A 328 32.08 -29.48 -15.70
C GLY A 328 30.94 -30.46 -15.98
N PRO A 329 31.26 -31.68 -16.49
CA PRO A 329 30.29 -32.72 -16.72
C PRO A 329 29.50 -33.05 -15.43
N GLY A 330 28.16 -33.07 -15.52
CA GLY A 330 27.26 -33.22 -14.37
C GLY A 330 26.64 -31.90 -13.86
N ASP A 331 27.24 -30.73 -14.13
CA ASP A 331 26.62 -29.44 -13.87
C ASP A 331 25.51 -29.10 -14.86
N SER A 332 25.38 -29.88 -15.92
CA SER A 332 24.33 -29.75 -16.95
C SER A 332 22.94 -29.60 -16.33
N GLY A 333 22.16 -28.62 -16.79
CA GLY A 333 20.84 -28.29 -16.25
C GLY A 333 20.86 -27.40 -15.03
N GLY A 334 22.00 -27.23 -14.36
CA GLY A 334 22.15 -26.44 -13.15
C GLY A 334 21.76 -24.96 -13.34
N ALA A 335 21.43 -24.32 -12.24
CA ALA A 335 20.93 -22.95 -12.21
C ALA A 335 22.01 -21.92 -12.56
N VAL A 336 21.65 -20.92 -13.37
CA VAL A 336 22.48 -19.74 -13.63
C VAL A 336 21.72 -18.47 -13.25
N ILE A 337 22.29 -17.67 -12.34
CA ILE A 337 21.68 -16.51 -11.75
C ILE A 337 22.53 -15.25 -11.85
N GLN A 338 21.87 -14.09 -11.88
CA GLN A 338 22.46 -12.76 -11.66
C GLN A 338 21.77 -12.12 -10.45
N GLY A 339 22.45 -12.16 -9.29
CA GLY A 339 21.82 -11.83 -8.01
C GLY A 339 20.69 -12.81 -7.69
N SER A 340 19.46 -12.32 -7.53
CA SER A 340 18.24 -13.12 -7.32
C SER A 340 17.45 -13.39 -8.62
N THR A 341 18.01 -13.10 -9.79
CA THR A 341 17.34 -13.27 -11.08
C THR A 341 17.82 -14.56 -11.75
N ALA A 342 16.90 -15.47 -12.05
CA ALA A 342 17.13 -16.67 -12.85
C ALA A 342 17.30 -16.25 -14.34
N ILE A 343 18.43 -16.60 -14.96
CA ILE A 343 18.74 -16.16 -16.33
C ILE A 343 18.98 -17.31 -17.30
N GLY A 344 19.37 -18.50 -16.82
CA GLY A 344 19.69 -19.62 -17.71
C GLY A 344 19.89 -20.94 -17.01
N LEU A 345 20.08 -21.98 -17.83
CA LEU A 345 20.43 -23.34 -17.43
C LEU A 345 21.76 -23.73 -18.04
N ILE A 346 22.66 -24.38 -17.30
CA ILE A 346 23.94 -24.85 -17.83
C ILE A 346 23.68 -25.85 -18.94
N SER A 347 24.24 -25.60 -20.12
CA SER A 347 24.07 -26.46 -21.31
C SER A 347 25.36 -27.19 -21.71
N GLY A 348 26.52 -26.51 -21.56
CA GLY A 348 27.81 -27.11 -21.90
C GLY A 348 28.92 -26.07 -21.84
N GLY A 349 30.12 -26.46 -22.33
CA GLY A 349 31.23 -25.51 -22.28
C GLY A 349 32.57 -26.12 -22.68
N ILE A 350 33.61 -25.33 -22.42
CA ILE A 350 35.02 -25.72 -22.56
C ILE A 350 35.64 -25.57 -21.18
N GLU A 351 36.14 -26.65 -20.61
CA GLU A 351 36.79 -26.64 -19.31
C GLU A 351 38.13 -25.92 -19.36
N ALA A 352 38.51 -25.30 -18.24
CA ALA A 352 39.80 -24.65 -18.12
C ALA A 352 40.94 -25.63 -18.13
N GLU A 353 41.92 -25.43 -19.02
CA GLU A 353 43.18 -26.14 -19.07
C GLU A 353 44.34 -25.17 -19.14
N PRO A 354 45.60 -25.59 -18.94
CA PRO A 354 46.75 -24.71 -19.09
C PRO A 354 46.77 -24.03 -20.46
N GLY A 355 46.42 -22.71 -20.48
CA GLY A 355 46.32 -21.89 -21.67
C GLY A 355 44.96 -21.85 -22.37
N VAL A 356 43.97 -22.52 -21.81
CA VAL A 356 42.56 -22.44 -22.24
C VAL A 356 41.72 -21.85 -21.09
N GLU A 357 41.03 -20.77 -21.35
CA GLU A 357 40.12 -20.17 -20.38
C GLU A 357 38.81 -20.95 -20.35
N GLN A 358 38.23 -21.02 -19.15
CA GLN A 358 36.88 -21.55 -18.99
C GLN A 358 35.89 -20.81 -19.87
N TRP A 359 35.05 -21.54 -20.60
CA TRP A 359 33.97 -20.99 -21.38
C TRP A 359 32.73 -21.83 -21.20
N THR A 360 31.76 -21.32 -20.43
CA THR A 360 30.51 -21.99 -20.12
C THR A 360 29.38 -21.41 -20.95
N TRP A 361 28.61 -22.26 -21.62
CA TRP A 361 27.40 -21.89 -22.33
C TRP A 361 26.16 -22.26 -21.52
N SER A 362 25.25 -21.31 -21.41
CA SER A 362 23.98 -21.49 -20.72
C SER A 362 22.81 -21.23 -21.67
N ALA A 363 21.81 -22.10 -21.69
CA ALA A 363 20.57 -21.89 -22.40
C ALA A 363 19.81 -20.71 -21.77
N SER A 364 19.38 -19.74 -22.57
CA SER A 364 18.62 -18.59 -22.09
C SER A 364 17.25 -19.00 -21.56
N LEU A 365 16.98 -18.73 -20.30
CA LEU A 365 15.72 -19.12 -19.65
C LEU A 365 14.52 -18.37 -20.26
N THR A 366 14.67 -17.08 -20.57
CA THR A 366 13.61 -16.28 -21.21
C THR A 366 13.28 -16.77 -22.63
N ALA A 367 14.24 -17.35 -23.35
CA ALA A 367 14.00 -17.95 -24.66
C ALA A 367 13.45 -19.38 -24.57
N ALA A 368 13.78 -20.10 -23.51
CA ALA A 368 13.43 -21.51 -23.31
C ALA A 368 12.02 -21.72 -22.73
N LEU A 369 11.65 -20.99 -21.68
CA LEU A 369 10.37 -21.13 -20.96
C LEU A 369 9.15 -21.10 -21.88
N PRO A 370 9.02 -20.19 -22.89
CA PRO A 370 7.86 -20.19 -23.77
C PRO A 370 7.64 -21.49 -24.57
N LYS A 371 8.65 -22.38 -24.63
CA LYS A 371 8.59 -23.64 -25.36
C LYS A 371 8.07 -24.79 -24.50
N THR A 372 8.06 -24.65 -23.17
CA THR A 372 7.66 -25.69 -22.22
C THR A 372 6.15 -25.90 -22.13
N GLY A 373 5.33 -25.08 -22.84
CA GLY A 373 3.88 -25.23 -22.81
C GLY A 373 3.20 -24.58 -21.61
N GLY A 374 3.86 -23.60 -20.96
CA GLY A 374 3.27 -22.81 -19.89
C GLY A 374 3.81 -23.10 -18.49
N TYR A 375 4.90 -23.85 -18.38
CA TYR A 375 5.63 -23.93 -17.10
C TYR A 375 6.31 -22.61 -16.80
N GLU A 376 6.35 -22.23 -15.53
CA GLU A 376 6.97 -21.00 -15.06
C GLU A 376 7.87 -21.28 -13.84
N VAL A 377 8.93 -20.48 -13.69
CA VAL A 377 9.85 -20.60 -12.54
C VAL A 377 9.09 -20.23 -11.27
N ALA A 378 9.25 -21.02 -10.22
CA ALA A 378 8.78 -20.68 -8.89
C ALA A 378 9.63 -19.53 -8.32
N LEU A 379 8.96 -18.54 -7.74
CA LEU A 379 9.62 -17.34 -7.19
C LEU A 379 9.42 -17.26 -5.68
N ASP A 380 10.46 -16.82 -4.98
CA ASP A 380 10.42 -16.41 -3.58
C ASP A 380 10.02 -14.94 -3.53
N LEU A 381 8.76 -14.69 -3.23
CA LEU A 381 8.21 -13.33 -3.17
C LEU A 381 8.28 -12.78 -1.75
N ASP A 382 8.79 -11.56 -1.61
CA ASP A 382 8.77 -10.86 -0.33
C ASP A 382 7.32 -10.57 0.10
N ALA A 383 7.08 -10.62 1.40
CA ALA A 383 5.79 -10.24 1.95
C ALA A 383 5.48 -8.76 1.65
N PRO A 384 4.22 -8.40 1.38
CA PRO A 384 3.83 -7.02 1.15
C PRO A 384 4.15 -6.13 2.35
N ILE A 385 4.54 -4.87 2.08
CA ILE A 385 4.70 -3.85 3.13
C ILE A 385 3.46 -2.95 3.09
N ILE A 386 2.73 -2.88 4.20
CA ILE A 386 1.54 -2.05 4.34
C ILE A 386 1.97 -0.63 4.72
N GLU A 387 1.54 0.37 3.95
CA GLU A 387 1.83 1.78 4.19
C GLU A 387 0.68 2.49 4.90
N SER A 388 -0.56 2.13 4.54
CA SER A 388 -1.79 2.68 5.14
C SER A 388 -2.96 1.72 4.95
N PRO A 389 -3.83 1.59 5.96
CA PRO A 389 -3.70 2.11 7.33
C PRO A 389 -2.65 1.32 8.13
N THR A 390 -2.18 1.91 9.24
CA THR A 390 -1.31 1.21 10.19
C THR A 390 -2.13 0.24 11.04
N ASP A 391 -1.47 -0.78 11.56
CA ASP A 391 -2.08 -1.74 12.48
C ASP A 391 -2.74 -1.06 13.68
N GLY A 392 -3.97 -1.48 14.02
CA GLY A 392 -4.81 -0.91 15.07
C GLY A 392 -5.42 0.47 14.76
N ALA A 393 -5.33 0.96 13.52
CA ALA A 393 -5.83 2.29 13.17
C ALA A 393 -7.37 2.38 13.17
N GLU A 394 -7.88 3.51 13.64
CA GLU A 394 -9.27 3.92 13.40
C GLU A 394 -9.37 4.59 12.03
N VAL A 395 -10.22 4.07 11.16
CA VAL A 395 -10.37 4.54 9.77
C VAL A 395 -11.82 4.83 9.42
N GLN A 396 -12.04 5.62 8.37
CA GLN A 396 -13.38 5.84 7.83
C GLN A 396 -13.76 4.72 6.85
N PRO A 397 -15.07 4.44 6.66
CA PRO A 397 -15.52 3.48 5.67
C PRO A 397 -14.90 3.70 4.29
N GLY A 398 -14.32 2.66 3.72
CA GLY A 398 -13.68 2.70 2.40
C GLY A 398 -12.29 3.35 2.38
N THR A 399 -11.65 3.59 3.53
CA THR A 399 -10.25 4.03 3.56
C THR A 399 -9.39 2.99 2.86
N ALA A 400 -8.66 3.43 1.83
CA ALA A 400 -7.88 2.52 1.01
C ALA A 400 -6.74 1.83 1.80
N VAL A 401 -6.55 0.55 1.53
CA VAL A 401 -5.37 -0.22 1.93
C VAL A 401 -4.31 -0.03 0.84
N THR A 402 -3.20 0.57 1.21
CA THR A 402 -2.08 0.85 0.30
C THR A 402 -0.78 0.26 0.81
N GLY A 403 0.11 -0.07 -0.09
CA GLY A 403 1.41 -0.62 0.27
C GLY A 403 2.28 -0.93 -0.94
N THR A 404 3.37 -1.63 -0.68
CA THR A 404 4.30 -2.07 -1.73
C THR A 404 4.46 -3.59 -1.72
N ALA A 405 4.62 -4.17 -2.91
CA ALA A 405 4.88 -5.58 -3.14
C ALA A 405 5.87 -5.70 -4.32
N VAL A 406 7.14 -5.43 -4.04
CA VAL A 406 8.18 -5.37 -5.07
C VAL A 406 8.43 -6.75 -5.66
N GLY A 407 8.42 -6.86 -6.99
CA GLY A 407 8.61 -8.14 -7.69
C GLY A 407 7.34 -8.96 -7.86
N ALA A 408 6.24 -8.62 -7.19
CA ALA A 408 4.95 -9.26 -7.39
C ALA A 408 4.18 -8.64 -8.55
N ALA A 409 3.36 -9.46 -9.22
CA ALA A 409 2.44 -8.99 -10.27
C ALA A 409 1.10 -8.52 -9.71
N LYS A 410 0.63 -9.16 -8.64
CA LYS A 410 -0.68 -8.93 -8.02
C LYS A 410 -0.61 -9.01 -6.51
N VAL A 411 -1.60 -8.41 -5.86
CA VAL A 411 -1.86 -8.54 -4.43
C VAL A 411 -3.31 -8.94 -4.24
N THR A 412 -3.56 -9.92 -3.36
CA THR A 412 -4.90 -10.25 -2.87
C THR A 412 -5.06 -9.72 -1.46
N VAL A 413 -6.16 -9.00 -1.23
CA VAL A 413 -6.55 -8.45 0.07
C VAL A 413 -7.87 -9.09 0.48
N SER A 414 -7.94 -9.61 1.70
CA SER A 414 -9.09 -10.33 2.26
C SER A 414 -9.37 -9.89 3.70
N GLY A 415 -10.47 -10.40 4.30
CA GLY A 415 -10.86 -10.12 5.68
C GLY A 415 -12.04 -9.15 5.84
N PHE A 416 -12.61 -8.61 4.76
CA PHE A 416 -13.76 -7.70 4.80
C PHE A 416 -14.66 -7.81 3.56
N GLY A 417 -15.26 -8.97 3.35
CA GLY A 417 -16.11 -9.26 2.19
C GLY A 417 -15.47 -10.25 1.24
N GLU A 418 -15.72 -10.10 -0.06
CA GLU A 418 -15.07 -10.93 -1.08
C GLU A 418 -13.59 -10.51 -1.24
N ASP A 419 -12.73 -11.49 -1.47
CA ASP A 419 -11.31 -11.26 -1.72
C ASP A 419 -11.11 -10.35 -2.93
N GLN A 420 -10.30 -9.32 -2.77
CA GLN A 420 -9.99 -8.35 -3.82
C GLN A 420 -8.57 -8.60 -4.32
N THR A 421 -8.42 -8.87 -5.62
CA THR A 421 -7.11 -9.03 -6.25
C THR A 421 -6.86 -7.88 -7.22
N VAL A 422 -5.75 -7.15 -7.00
CA VAL A 422 -5.34 -6.00 -7.82
C VAL A 422 -3.95 -6.19 -8.40
N ASP A 423 -3.67 -5.50 -9.51
CA ASP A 423 -2.35 -5.47 -10.10
C ASP A 423 -1.39 -4.58 -9.28
N VAL A 424 -0.14 -5.00 -9.18
CA VAL A 424 0.95 -4.20 -8.63
C VAL A 424 1.53 -3.35 -9.77
N VAL A 425 1.54 -2.02 -9.58
CA VAL A 425 2.05 -1.06 -10.56
C VAL A 425 3.24 -0.31 -9.97
N ASP A 426 4.38 -0.37 -10.63
CA ASP A 426 5.63 0.23 -10.14
C ASP A 426 6.00 -0.19 -8.70
N GLY A 427 5.67 -1.42 -8.33
CA GLY A 427 5.90 -2.00 -7.01
C GLY A 427 4.88 -1.60 -5.94
N ALA A 428 3.84 -0.83 -6.27
CA ALA A 428 2.82 -0.37 -5.34
C ALA A 428 1.44 -0.95 -5.66
N PHE A 429 0.57 -1.03 -4.64
CA PHE A 429 -0.83 -1.44 -4.78
C PHE A 429 -1.75 -0.55 -3.96
N SER A 430 -3.03 -0.53 -4.34
CA SER A 430 -4.10 0.16 -3.62
C SER A 430 -5.42 -0.60 -3.81
N VAL A 431 -6.12 -0.84 -2.71
CA VAL A 431 -7.41 -1.54 -2.66
C VAL A 431 -8.35 -0.73 -1.79
N ASP A 432 -9.63 -0.66 -2.15
CA ASP A 432 -10.64 -0.06 -1.29
C ASP A 432 -10.78 -0.90 -0.01
N GLY A 433 -10.68 -0.26 1.15
CA GLY A 433 -10.76 -0.93 2.45
C GLY A 433 -12.18 -1.22 2.92
N PRO A 434 -12.34 -1.77 4.14
CA PRO A 434 -13.61 -2.14 4.70
C PRO A 434 -14.56 -0.95 4.83
N VAL A 435 -15.85 -1.18 4.57
CA VAL A 435 -16.91 -0.16 4.67
C VAL A 435 -17.87 -0.39 5.85
N GLU A 436 -17.95 -1.60 6.37
CA GLU A 436 -18.76 -1.93 7.53
C GLU A 436 -18.10 -1.42 8.81
N LEU A 437 -18.91 -0.87 9.73
CA LEU A 437 -18.38 -0.35 11.00
C LEU A 437 -17.95 -1.51 11.91
N GLY A 438 -16.88 -1.30 12.66
CA GLY A 438 -16.36 -2.28 13.62
C GLY A 438 -14.94 -2.72 13.32
N ASN A 439 -14.50 -3.78 13.97
CA ASN A 439 -13.16 -4.33 13.85
C ASN A 439 -13.05 -5.26 12.65
N HIS A 440 -11.99 -5.12 11.89
CA HIS A 440 -11.66 -6.00 10.76
C HIS A 440 -10.18 -6.41 10.86
N THR A 441 -9.93 -7.70 10.68
CA THR A 441 -8.57 -8.20 10.45
C THR A 441 -8.36 -8.33 8.96
N VAL A 442 -7.45 -7.55 8.42
CA VAL A 442 -7.13 -7.49 7.00
C VAL A 442 -5.92 -8.36 6.72
N SER A 443 -6.01 -9.23 5.72
CA SER A 443 -4.92 -10.09 5.27
C SER A 443 -4.49 -9.69 3.86
N VAL A 444 -3.18 -9.60 3.63
CA VAL A 444 -2.61 -9.15 2.35
C VAL A 444 -1.54 -10.14 1.91
N ARG A 445 -1.64 -10.61 0.67
CA ARG A 445 -0.70 -11.58 0.09
C ARG A 445 -0.32 -11.21 -1.33
N ALA A 446 0.96 -11.27 -1.65
CA ALA A 446 1.47 -10.98 -2.99
C ALA A 446 1.56 -12.25 -3.84
N HIS A 447 1.38 -12.11 -5.16
CA HIS A 447 1.39 -13.23 -6.12
C HIS A 447 2.09 -12.87 -7.44
N THR A 448 2.72 -13.87 -8.05
CA THR A 448 3.17 -13.85 -9.45
C THR A 448 3.00 -15.26 -10.01
N GLY A 449 2.11 -15.44 -10.99
CA GLY A 449 1.71 -16.78 -11.41
C GLY A 449 1.18 -17.59 -10.23
N PHE A 450 1.71 -18.80 -10.03
CA PHE A 450 1.39 -19.64 -8.88
C PHE A 450 2.26 -19.37 -7.64
N SER A 451 3.30 -18.54 -7.77
CA SER A 451 4.13 -18.14 -6.62
C SER A 451 3.40 -17.13 -5.74
N SER A 452 3.54 -17.27 -4.43
CA SER A 452 2.92 -16.39 -3.46
C SER A 452 3.84 -16.12 -2.28
N SER A 453 3.73 -14.92 -1.71
CA SER A 453 4.47 -14.51 -0.51
C SER A 453 3.85 -15.08 0.77
N GLU A 454 4.51 -14.86 1.88
CA GLU A 454 3.88 -14.90 3.19
C GLU A 454 2.72 -13.89 3.27
N THR A 455 1.74 -14.19 4.13
CA THR A 455 0.58 -13.33 4.34
C THR A 455 0.89 -12.33 5.45
N VAL A 456 0.64 -11.04 5.19
CA VAL A 456 0.69 -9.99 6.20
C VAL A 456 -0.72 -9.74 6.71
N THR A 457 -0.90 -9.70 8.04
CA THR A 457 -2.18 -9.39 8.68
C THR A 457 -2.05 -8.15 9.56
N PHE A 458 -3.12 -7.35 9.62
CA PHE A 458 -3.21 -6.20 10.51
C PHE A 458 -4.67 -5.90 10.82
N ASP A 459 -4.92 -5.23 11.94
CA ASP A 459 -6.25 -4.88 12.39
C ASP A 459 -6.58 -3.42 12.09
N VAL A 460 -7.85 -3.16 11.76
CA VAL A 460 -8.39 -1.80 11.64
C VAL A 460 -9.78 -1.73 12.28
N THR A 461 -10.09 -0.57 12.87
CA THR A 461 -11.43 -0.28 13.36
C THR A 461 -12.11 0.73 12.45
N VAL A 462 -13.15 0.32 11.73
CA VAL A 462 -13.93 1.24 10.90
C VAL A 462 -14.91 2.01 11.77
N VAL A 463 -14.73 3.33 11.81
CA VAL A 463 -15.55 4.23 12.61
C VAL A 463 -16.35 5.18 11.71
N PRO A 464 -17.51 5.70 12.16
CA PRO A 464 -18.29 6.67 11.37
C PRO A 464 -17.42 7.89 11.00
N ALA A 465 -17.72 8.53 9.86
CA ALA A 465 -17.11 9.80 9.52
C ALA A 465 -17.34 10.83 10.65
N PRO A 466 -16.41 11.77 10.90
CA PRO A 466 -16.63 12.82 11.89
C PRO A 466 -17.82 13.69 11.50
N PRO A 467 -18.60 14.20 12.49
CA PRO A 467 -19.67 15.14 12.20
C PRO A 467 -19.08 16.46 11.68
N VAL A 468 -19.86 17.21 10.88
CA VAL A 468 -19.49 18.55 10.45
C VAL A 468 -20.12 19.57 11.41
N ILE A 469 -19.33 20.52 11.90
CA ILE A 469 -19.79 21.65 12.70
C ILE A 469 -20.02 22.83 11.75
N SER A 470 -21.25 23.31 11.65
CA SER A 470 -21.64 24.40 10.76
C SER A 470 -21.77 25.74 11.48
N SER A 471 -22.18 25.71 12.76
CA SER A 471 -22.36 26.92 13.56
C SER A 471 -22.02 26.66 15.04
N PRO A 472 -21.21 27.52 15.67
CA PRO A 472 -20.41 28.57 15.04
C PRO A 472 -19.34 27.98 14.11
N ALA A 473 -19.07 28.68 12.99
CA ALA A 473 -18.04 28.25 12.06
C ALA A 473 -16.64 28.40 12.71
N ASP A 474 -15.72 27.51 12.33
CA ASP A 474 -14.34 27.58 12.82
C ASP A 474 -13.67 28.93 12.52
N GLY A 475 -12.97 29.49 13.51
CA GLY A 475 -12.34 30.79 13.44
C GLY A 475 -13.32 32.01 13.51
N SER A 476 -14.63 31.77 13.68
CA SER A 476 -15.62 32.87 13.67
C SER A 476 -15.59 33.68 14.95
N ARG A 477 -16.01 34.96 14.81
CA ARG A 477 -16.27 35.88 15.91
C ARG A 477 -17.78 36.10 15.98
N VAL A 478 -18.38 35.73 17.08
CA VAL A 478 -19.84 35.85 17.30
C VAL A 478 -20.11 36.93 18.30
N ASN A 479 -20.95 37.86 17.93
CA ASN A 479 -21.44 38.88 18.84
C ASN A 479 -22.54 38.27 19.71
N GLU A 480 -22.51 38.54 21.00
CA GLU A 480 -23.48 38.02 21.97
C GLU A 480 -23.28 36.52 22.29
N THR A 481 -24.25 35.96 22.99
CA THR A 481 -24.17 34.62 23.56
C THR A 481 -24.38 33.55 22.48
N VAL A 482 -23.49 32.58 22.39
CA VAL A 482 -23.72 31.34 21.62
C VAL A 482 -24.55 30.39 22.48
N THR A 483 -25.79 30.13 22.05
CA THR A 483 -26.75 29.26 22.77
C THR A 483 -26.93 27.88 22.17
N ALA A 484 -26.34 27.65 20.98
CA ALA A 484 -26.43 26.37 20.30
C ALA A 484 -25.17 26.09 19.46
N ILE A 485 -24.84 24.83 19.33
CA ILE A 485 -23.87 24.29 18.35
C ILE A 485 -24.68 23.44 17.39
N SER A 486 -24.44 23.58 16.08
CA SER A 486 -25.19 22.82 15.07
C SER A 486 -24.33 22.43 13.88
N GLY A 487 -24.80 21.43 13.14
CA GLY A 487 -24.08 20.90 12.00
C GLY A 487 -24.78 19.79 11.27
N THR A 488 -23.98 18.94 10.60
CA THR A 488 -24.49 17.76 9.90
C THR A 488 -23.72 16.50 10.34
N GLY A 489 -24.38 15.36 10.27
CA GLY A 489 -23.82 14.06 10.66
C GLY A 489 -24.52 12.92 9.96
N VAL A 490 -24.17 11.70 10.36
CA VAL A 490 -24.81 10.48 9.85
C VAL A 490 -26.19 10.36 10.49
N PRO A 491 -27.29 10.24 9.71
CA PRO A 491 -28.64 10.12 10.26
C PRO A 491 -28.76 9.04 11.33
N THR A 492 -29.47 9.33 12.41
CA THR A 492 -29.67 8.47 13.58
C THR A 492 -28.43 8.21 14.44
N ALA A 493 -27.30 8.86 14.18
CA ALA A 493 -26.15 8.82 15.08
C ALA A 493 -26.36 9.73 16.30
N ASP A 494 -25.84 9.33 17.45
CA ASP A 494 -25.83 10.15 18.66
C ASP A 494 -24.68 11.15 18.63
N ILE A 495 -24.96 12.44 18.64
CA ILE A 495 -23.98 13.53 18.73
C ILE A 495 -23.63 13.79 20.21
N ARG A 496 -22.34 13.94 20.47
CA ARG A 496 -21.80 14.41 21.74
C ARG A 496 -20.92 15.63 21.50
N VAL A 497 -21.31 16.78 22.09
CA VAL A 497 -20.52 18.00 22.13
C VAL A 497 -19.81 18.10 23.47
N ALA A 498 -18.52 18.30 23.48
CA ALA A 498 -17.68 18.43 24.67
C ALA A 498 -16.72 19.61 24.53
N ASP A 499 -16.10 20.04 25.63
CA ASP A 499 -14.95 20.93 25.63
C ASP A 499 -13.63 20.16 25.35
N THR A 500 -12.51 20.85 25.43
CA THR A 500 -11.17 20.27 25.22
C THR A 500 -10.71 19.36 26.36
N GLU A 501 -11.26 19.50 27.56
CA GLU A 501 -11.04 18.67 28.73
C GLU A 501 -11.85 17.37 28.68
N GLY A 502 -12.87 17.33 27.80
CA GLY A 502 -13.75 16.18 27.58
C GLY A 502 -15.06 16.27 28.39
N ASP A 503 -15.33 17.38 29.06
CA ASP A 503 -16.59 17.60 29.77
C ASP A 503 -17.75 17.78 28.78
N VAL A 504 -18.83 17.05 28.98
CA VAL A 504 -19.98 17.05 28.07
C VAL A 504 -20.78 18.33 28.21
N LEU A 505 -20.83 19.09 27.14
CA LEU A 505 -21.66 20.32 27.04
C LEU A 505 -23.12 20.00 26.67
N GLY A 506 -23.32 18.95 25.84
CA GLY A 506 -24.66 18.50 25.44
C GLY A 506 -24.64 17.36 24.45
N THR A 507 -25.80 16.74 24.24
CA THR A 507 -26.01 15.63 23.32
C THR A 507 -27.28 15.80 22.52
N THR A 508 -27.35 15.22 21.32
CA THR A 508 -28.55 15.17 20.48
C THR A 508 -28.44 14.00 19.50
N GLU A 509 -29.53 13.62 18.87
CA GLU A 509 -29.53 12.65 17.76
C GLU A 509 -29.54 13.40 16.43
N VAL A 510 -28.83 12.89 15.43
CA VAL A 510 -28.84 13.42 14.06
C VAL A 510 -30.19 13.09 13.42
N ALA A 511 -30.88 14.12 12.94
CA ALA A 511 -32.18 13.96 12.29
C ALA A 511 -32.06 13.18 10.96
N GLY A 512 -33.22 12.69 10.45
CA GLY A 512 -33.27 11.91 9.20
C GLY A 512 -32.77 12.66 7.95
N ASP A 513 -32.71 14.01 7.98
CA ASP A 513 -32.14 14.87 6.94
C ASP A 513 -30.62 15.12 7.10
N GLY A 514 -30.01 14.51 8.13
CA GLY A 514 -28.60 14.65 8.44
C GLY A 514 -28.24 15.87 9.28
N SER A 515 -29.21 16.69 9.70
CA SER A 515 -28.95 17.87 10.55
C SER A 515 -28.94 17.50 12.03
N TRP A 516 -28.19 18.27 12.82
CA TRP A 516 -28.20 18.18 14.28
C TRP A 516 -28.02 19.54 14.93
N THR A 517 -28.56 19.72 16.15
CA THR A 517 -28.41 20.91 16.97
C THR A 517 -28.38 20.54 18.43
N VAL A 518 -27.43 21.05 19.17
CA VAL A 518 -27.38 21.02 20.65
C VAL A 518 -27.67 22.42 21.15
N ASP A 519 -28.81 22.56 21.79
CA ASP A 519 -29.34 23.84 22.33
C ASP A 519 -29.05 23.98 23.84
N GLY A 520 -29.29 25.18 24.38
CA GLY A 520 -29.21 25.47 25.81
C GLY A 520 -27.79 25.64 26.33
N LEU A 521 -26.84 25.89 25.43
CA LEU A 521 -25.46 26.16 25.77
C LEU A 521 -25.27 27.64 26.19
N SER A 522 -24.20 27.89 26.91
CA SER A 522 -23.80 29.26 27.30
C SER A 522 -22.28 29.37 27.33
N PHE A 523 -21.75 30.26 26.50
CA PHE A 523 -20.32 30.51 26.44
C PHE A 523 -20.06 31.98 26.88
N GLU A 524 -19.12 32.15 27.78
CA GLU A 524 -18.70 33.50 28.23
C GLU A 524 -17.90 34.20 27.14
N TYR A 525 -17.60 35.48 27.30
CA TYR A 525 -16.70 36.19 26.40
C TYR A 525 -15.33 35.54 26.41
N GLY A 526 -14.79 35.30 25.22
CA GLY A 526 -13.49 34.61 25.07
C GLY A 526 -13.45 33.71 23.87
N THR A 527 -12.35 32.96 23.76
CA THR A 527 -12.18 31.93 22.73
C THR A 527 -12.50 30.54 23.31
N HIS A 528 -13.37 29.83 22.63
CA HIS A 528 -13.83 28.50 22.98
C HIS A 528 -13.50 27.53 21.87
N THR A 529 -13.17 26.29 22.24
CA THR A 529 -13.01 25.18 21.31
C THR A 529 -13.95 24.07 21.76
N VAL A 530 -14.78 23.60 20.84
CA VAL A 530 -15.65 22.44 21.06
C VAL A 530 -15.15 21.26 20.27
N VAL A 531 -15.32 20.08 20.86
CA VAL A 531 -14.99 18.77 20.28
C VAL A 531 -16.30 18.03 20.10
N VAL A 532 -16.59 17.60 18.88
CA VAL A 532 -17.83 16.89 18.56
C VAL A 532 -17.50 15.52 17.99
N THR A 533 -18.18 14.52 18.52
CA THR A 533 -18.16 13.15 18.01
C THR A 533 -19.56 12.68 17.73
N GLN A 534 -19.73 11.71 16.86
CA GLN A 534 -20.98 10.97 16.69
C GLN A 534 -20.76 9.48 16.92
N THR A 535 -21.77 8.82 17.49
CA THR A 535 -21.73 7.37 17.75
C THR A 535 -22.82 6.72 16.92
N ARG A 536 -22.47 5.67 16.19
CA ARG A 536 -23.42 4.82 15.46
C ARG A 536 -22.96 3.37 15.53
N ASP A 537 -23.91 2.46 15.74
CA ASP A 537 -23.63 1.03 15.84
C ASP A 537 -22.48 0.73 16.84
N GLU A 538 -22.54 1.40 18.01
CA GLU A 538 -21.55 1.35 19.09
C GLU A 538 -20.16 1.91 18.73
N GLN A 539 -19.91 2.33 17.47
CA GLN A 539 -18.66 2.92 17.03
C GLN A 539 -18.69 4.44 17.16
N VAL A 540 -17.65 4.99 17.76
CA VAL A 540 -17.45 6.44 17.93
C VAL A 540 -16.63 6.99 16.78
N SER A 541 -17.09 8.03 16.13
CA SER A 541 -16.36 8.70 15.04
C SER A 541 -15.06 9.34 15.49
N LEU A 542 -14.20 9.63 14.55
CA LEU A 542 -13.12 10.59 14.73
C LEU A 542 -13.69 11.96 15.18
N LYS A 543 -12.87 12.74 15.89
CA LYS A 543 -13.25 14.04 16.46
C LYS A 543 -13.34 15.11 15.39
N ALA A 544 -14.44 15.89 15.40
CA ALA A 544 -14.51 17.19 14.74
C ALA A 544 -14.28 18.30 15.76
N THR A 545 -13.57 19.34 15.40
CA THR A 545 -13.30 20.50 16.29
C THR A 545 -13.71 21.80 15.62
N SER A 546 -14.18 22.75 16.41
CA SER A 546 -14.40 24.13 15.99
C SER A 546 -13.98 25.08 17.08
N SER A 547 -13.19 26.10 16.74
CA SER A 547 -12.77 27.18 17.64
C SER A 547 -13.46 28.44 17.21
N PHE A 548 -14.12 29.15 18.13
CA PHE A 548 -14.80 30.43 17.88
C PHE A 548 -14.58 31.38 19.04
N SER A 549 -14.78 32.67 18.80
CA SER A 549 -14.68 33.70 19.85
C SER A 549 -16.02 34.37 20.07
N VAL A 550 -16.50 34.32 21.29
CA VAL A 550 -17.65 35.11 21.75
C VAL A 550 -17.13 36.50 22.13
N ILE A 551 -17.58 37.54 21.43
CA ILE A 551 -17.11 38.89 21.61
C ILE A 551 -18.26 39.82 21.99
N PRO A 552 -18.02 40.91 22.75
CA PRO A 552 -19.03 41.92 23.02
C PRO A 552 -19.52 42.55 21.71
N VAL A 553 -20.78 43.01 21.69
CA VAL A 553 -21.28 43.86 20.60
C VAL A 553 -20.43 45.14 20.49
N SER A 554 -20.33 45.70 19.28
CA SER A 554 -19.59 46.95 19.10
C SER A 554 -20.26 48.10 19.82
N PRO A 555 -19.53 49.05 20.42
CA PRO A 555 -20.13 50.24 21.04
C PRO A 555 -20.74 51.13 19.94
N ALA A 556 -21.88 51.78 20.22
CA ALA A 556 -22.42 52.76 19.33
C ALA A 556 -21.85 54.17 19.62
N VAL A 557 -21.54 54.93 18.60
CA VAL A 557 -21.25 56.37 18.70
C VAL A 557 -22.51 57.11 18.32
N THR A 558 -23.05 57.94 19.24
CA THR A 558 -24.36 58.64 19.06
C THR A 558 -24.22 60.14 18.92
N SER A 559 -23.10 60.73 19.37
CA SER A 559 -22.87 62.18 19.35
C SER A 559 -22.49 62.74 17.97
N VAL A 560 -21.92 61.84 17.09
CA VAL A 560 -21.47 62.22 15.75
C VAL A 560 -21.94 61.17 14.76
N ALA A 561 -22.63 61.64 13.70
CA ALA A 561 -23.03 60.76 12.63
C ALA A 561 -21.88 60.50 11.65
N ASN A 562 -21.85 59.28 11.04
CA ASN A 562 -20.87 58.98 9.98
C ASN A 562 -21.10 59.93 8.79
N GLY A 563 -20.04 60.57 8.30
CA GLY A 563 -20.09 61.55 7.24
C GLY A 563 -20.56 63.00 7.70
N ALA A 564 -20.66 63.24 8.99
CA ALA A 564 -21.04 64.58 9.50
C ALA A 564 -20.02 65.65 9.10
N GLU A 565 -20.51 66.86 8.81
CA GLU A 565 -19.69 68.06 8.55
C GLU A 565 -20.00 69.12 9.61
N PHE A 566 -18.97 69.61 10.26
CA PHE A 566 -19.05 70.69 11.26
C PHE A 566 -18.48 71.98 10.68
N ALA A 567 -19.06 73.15 11.05
CA ALA A 567 -18.52 74.41 10.63
C ALA A 567 -17.13 74.65 11.27
N HIS A 568 -16.39 75.61 10.70
CA HIS A 568 -15.13 76.08 11.28
C HIS A 568 -15.29 76.56 12.72
N ASN A 569 -14.45 76.03 13.63
CA ASN A 569 -14.50 76.27 15.08
C ASN A 569 -15.71 75.63 15.81
N ASP A 570 -16.49 74.77 15.13
CA ASP A 570 -17.64 74.10 15.71
C ASP A 570 -17.42 72.58 15.75
N GLY A 571 -16.14 72.17 15.67
CA GLY A 571 -15.75 70.76 15.77
C GLY A 571 -16.08 70.15 17.14
N PRO A 572 -16.39 68.88 17.21
CA PRO A 572 -16.69 68.22 18.49
C PRO A 572 -15.47 68.24 19.43
N SER A 573 -15.72 68.52 20.71
CA SER A 573 -14.71 68.47 21.78
C SER A 573 -14.63 67.10 22.45
N GLY A 574 -15.44 66.12 22.01
CA GLY A 574 -15.48 64.74 22.53
C GLY A 574 -16.46 63.90 21.75
N LEU A 575 -16.56 62.64 22.09
CA LEU A 575 -17.54 61.71 21.57
C LEU A 575 -18.31 61.07 22.71
N ALA A 576 -19.56 60.75 22.42
CA ALA A 576 -20.40 59.98 23.34
C ALA A 576 -21.21 58.94 22.61
N GLY A 577 -21.60 57.86 23.32
CA GLY A 577 -22.33 56.82 22.76
C GLY A 577 -22.93 55.84 23.78
N SER A 578 -23.32 54.68 23.32
CA SER A 578 -23.83 53.60 24.17
C SER A 578 -22.98 52.34 24.07
N GLY A 579 -23.01 51.54 25.13
CA GLY A 579 -22.23 50.30 25.23
C GLY A 579 -22.78 49.37 26.33
N ILE A 580 -22.04 48.33 26.60
CA ILE A 580 -22.36 47.38 27.67
C ILE A 580 -21.86 47.93 29.00
N ASP A 581 -22.71 47.97 30.02
CA ASP A 581 -22.37 48.41 31.37
C ASP A 581 -21.12 47.75 31.91
N GLY A 582 -20.18 48.50 32.44
CA GLY A 582 -18.92 48.04 32.98
C GLY A 582 -17.82 47.81 31.93
N ALA A 583 -18.15 47.83 30.63
CA ALA A 583 -17.15 47.70 29.57
C ALA A 583 -16.25 48.96 29.49
N THR A 584 -15.00 48.78 29.12
CA THR A 584 -14.09 49.88 28.77
C THR A 584 -14.15 50.16 27.29
N VAL A 585 -14.66 51.32 26.91
CA VAL A 585 -14.64 51.81 25.50
C VAL A 585 -13.30 52.47 25.23
N THR A 586 -12.69 52.07 24.10
CA THR A 586 -11.47 52.67 23.57
C THR A 586 -11.78 53.31 22.23
N VAL A 587 -11.59 54.62 22.17
CA VAL A 587 -11.79 55.45 20.96
C VAL A 587 -10.44 55.82 20.40
N LYS A 588 -10.13 55.38 19.19
CA LYS A 588 -8.96 55.83 18.43
C LYS A 588 -9.39 56.86 17.41
N LEU A 589 -8.96 58.10 17.63
CA LEU A 589 -9.17 59.21 16.72
C LEU A 589 -7.93 59.39 15.85
N THR A 590 -8.10 59.49 14.54
CA THR A 590 -7.05 59.83 13.58
C THR A 590 -7.51 61.00 12.72
N GLY A 591 -6.78 62.09 12.79
CA GLY A 591 -7.05 63.30 11.99
C GLY A 591 -6.08 63.41 10.81
N ALA A 592 -6.58 63.88 9.67
CA ALA A 592 -5.78 64.21 8.50
C ALA A 592 -6.08 65.68 8.12
N GLU A 593 -5.05 66.43 7.73
CA GLU A 593 -5.23 67.82 7.26
C GLU A 593 -6.12 67.86 6.01
N PRO A 594 -6.91 68.98 5.80
CA PRO A 594 -7.73 69.09 4.62
C PRO A 594 -6.86 69.19 3.36
N THR A 595 -6.99 68.23 2.44
CA THR A 595 -6.35 68.27 1.13
C THR A 595 -7.11 69.23 0.19
N THR A 596 -6.98 70.56 0.34
CA THR A 596 -7.35 71.51 -0.71
C THR A 596 -6.08 72.09 -1.30
N ALA A 597 -5.81 71.74 -2.55
CA ALA A 597 -4.70 72.18 -3.39
C ALA A 597 -4.78 73.71 -3.71
N ASN A 598 -4.73 74.65 -2.78
CA ASN A 598 -4.50 76.06 -3.05
C ASN A 598 -4.17 76.91 -1.82
N THR A 599 -3.34 76.50 -0.89
CA THR A 599 -2.74 77.39 0.09
C THR A 599 -1.35 76.88 0.52
N ALA A 600 -0.38 76.96 -0.38
CA ALA A 600 1.03 76.86 -0.03
C ALA A 600 1.63 78.05 0.67
N ALA A 601 0.84 78.83 1.41
CA ALA A 601 1.31 80.07 2.01
C ALA A 601 0.98 80.23 3.50
N LEU A 602 0.38 79.25 4.18
CA LEU A 602 0.18 79.25 5.63
C LEU A 602 0.40 77.86 6.22
N ALA A 603 1.55 77.31 5.94
CA ALA A 603 2.04 76.10 6.65
C ALA A 603 2.60 76.60 8.00
N GLY A 604 1.71 76.88 8.91
CA GLY A 604 1.95 77.15 10.31
C GLY A 604 0.99 76.37 11.16
N ALA A 605 1.39 75.13 11.49
CA ALA A 605 1.00 74.33 12.66
C ALA A 605 -0.51 74.12 12.90
N PHE A 606 -1.18 73.32 12.05
CA PHE A 606 -2.41 72.71 12.48
C PHE A 606 -2.19 71.15 12.33
N ALA A 607 -1.67 70.57 13.41
CA ALA A 607 -1.64 69.12 13.49
C ALA A 607 -3.07 68.66 13.84
N ALA A 608 -3.76 68.00 12.90
CA ALA A 608 -5.05 67.38 13.19
C ALA A 608 -4.92 66.47 14.40
N ALA A 609 -5.77 66.61 15.39
CA ALA A 609 -5.69 65.88 16.63
C ALA A 609 -5.83 64.36 16.35
N SER A 610 -4.87 63.59 16.83
CA SER A 610 -4.93 62.14 16.82
C SER A 610 -4.64 61.64 18.23
N GLY A 611 -5.38 60.64 18.68
CA GLY A 611 -5.20 60.10 20.04
C GLY A 611 -6.02 58.85 20.30
N THR A 612 -5.73 58.26 21.44
CA THR A 612 -6.52 57.13 21.96
C THR A 612 -7.13 57.60 23.29
N PHE A 613 -8.42 57.46 23.42
CA PHE A 613 -9.19 57.88 24.60
C PHE A 613 -9.95 56.66 25.14
N THR A 614 -10.14 56.59 26.44
CA THR A 614 -10.87 55.48 27.07
C THR A 614 -11.94 56.05 28.01
N ALA A 615 -13.06 55.32 28.10
CA ALA A 615 -14.15 55.61 29.04
C ALA A 615 -14.75 54.27 29.53
N THR A 616 -15.25 54.23 30.76
CA THR A 616 -16.08 53.13 31.23
C THR A 616 -17.53 53.42 30.88
N VAL A 617 -18.27 52.41 30.47
CA VAL A 617 -19.71 52.49 30.22
C VAL A 617 -20.43 52.46 31.56
N GLU A 618 -21.24 53.46 31.87
CA GLU A 618 -22.08 53.55 33.05
C GLU A 618 -23.54 53.81 32.60
N ASP A 619 -24.49 53.06 33.13
CA ASP A 619 -25.92 53.16 32.76
C ASP A 619 -26.15 53.07 31.23
N GLY A 620 -25.38 52.21 30.54
CA GLY A 620 -25.45 52.04 29.09
C GLY A 620 -24.83 53.15 28.26
N ALA A 621 -24.21 54.16 28.85
CA ALA A 621 -23.64 55.31 28.16
C ALA A 621 -22.15 55.50 28.44
N TRP A 622 -21.44 56.10 27.47
CA TRP A 622 -20.02 56.43 27.61
C TRP A 622 -19.74 57.78 26.97
N SER A 623 -18.72 58.47 27.44
CA SER A 623 -18.22 59.69 26.79
C SER A 623 -16.71 59.83 26.97
N VAL A 624 -16.05 60.36 25.96
CA VAL A 624 -14.65 60.76 25.98
C VAL A 624 -14.53 62.29 25.64
N ASP A 625 -13.61 62.91 26.34
CA ASP A 625 -13.26 64.29 26.10
C ASP A 625 -11.94 64.45 25.40
N PHE A 626 -11.84 65.15 24.30
CA PHE A 626 -10.61 65.41 23.57
C PHE A 626 -9.75 66.50 24.14
N GLY A 627 -10.26 67.19 25.16
CA GLY A 627 -9.60 68.34 25.82
C GLY A 627 -9.78 69.71 25.12
N ALA A 628 -10.14 69.70 23.85
CA ALA A 628 -10.45 70.91 23.06
C ALA A 628 -11.34 70.48 21.87
N ALA A 629 -12.04 71.41 21.29
CA ALA A 629 -12.77 71.24 20.04
C ALA A 629 -11.80 70.95 18.89
N LEU A 630 -12.15 69.99 18.05
CA LEU A 630 -11.32 69.59 16.91
C LEU A 630 -11.23 70.74 15.87
N GLU A 631 -10.01 70.90 15.37
CA GLU A 631 -9.74 71.91 14.34
C GLU A 631 -10.17 71.45 12.95
N SER A 632 -10.08 72.34 11.94
CA SER A 632 -10.43 71.96 10.56
C SER A 632 -9.58 70.78 10.05
N GLY A 633 -10.25 69.73 9.54
CA GLY A 633 -9.61 68.52 9.09
C GLY A 633 -10.63 67.42 8.82
N THR A 634 -10.18 66.31 8.31
CA THR A 634 -10.95 65.05 8.20
C THR A 634 -10.53 64.10 9.31
N TYR A 635 -11.49 63.48 9.95
CA TYR A 635 -11.26 62.60 11.10
C TYR A 635 -11.88 61.26 10.87
N THR A 636 -11.15 60.22 11.26
CA THR A 636 -11.66 58.87 11.36
C THR A 636 -11.63 58.42 12.81
N VAL A 637 -12.65 57.74 13.22
CA VAL A 637 -12.83 57.18 14.57
C VAL A 637 -13.00 55.69 14.46
N SER A 638 -12.28 54.94 15.27
CA SER A 638 -12.49 53.51 15.49
C SER A 638 -12.74 53.32 16.99
N ALA A 639 -13.97 52.95 17.35
CA ALA A 639 -14.38 52.71 18.73
C ALA A 639 -14.59 51.20 18.99
N THR A 640 -13.91 50.67 19.99
CA THR A 640 -14.09 49.28 20.47
C THR A 640 -14.48 49.32 21.94
N GLN A 641 -15.20 48.33 22.42
CA GLN A 641 -15.38 48.11 23.85
C GLN A 641 -14.82 46.77 24.29
N ALA A 642 -14.29 46.73 25.48
CA ALA A 642 -13.74 45.49 26.07
C ALA A 642 -14.38 45.22 27.43
N ILE A 643 -14.73 43.94 27.67
CA ILE A 643 -15.18 43.40 28.95
C ILE A 643 -14.44 42.14 29.23
N ASP A 644 -13.95 41.92 30.44
CA ASP A 644 -13.15 40.75 30.86
C ASP A 644 -11.91 40.50 29.96
N GLY A 645 -11.36 41.59 29.40
CA GLY A 645 -10.19 41.49 28.51
C GLY A 645 -10.52 41.13 27.05
N VAL A 646 -11.77 40.89 26.72
CA VAL A 646 -12.23 40.55 25.34
C VAL A 646 -12.76 41.80 24.64
N SER A 647 -12.19 42.10 23.48
CA SER A 647 -12.56 43.28 22.70
C SER A 647 -13.62 42.99 21.63
N SER A 648 -14.56 43.88 21.48
CA SER A 648 -15.54 43.88 20.39
C SER A 648 -14.89 44.09 19.00
N ALA A 649 -15.68 43.91 17.95
CA ALA A 649 -15.37 44.50 16.65
C ALA A 649 -15.42 46.05 16.77
N PRO A 650 -14.71 46.80 15.93
CA PRO A 650 -14.76 48.25 15.94
C PRO A 650 -16.08 48.81 15.37
N THR A 651 -16.50 49.96 15.89
CA THR A 651 -17.43 50.87 15.21
C THR A 651 -16.61 51.95 14.56
N ASP A 652 -16.59 52.00 13.26
CA ASP A 652 -15.82 52.95 12.47
C ASP A 652 -16.75 54.04 11.91
N LEU A 653 -16.32 55.30 12.02
CA LEU A 653 -16.99 56.44 11.39
C LEU A 653 -15.97 57.51 10.96
N ALA A 654 -16.36 58.32 10.03
CA ALA A 654 -15.59 59.49 9.58
C ALA A 654 -16.45 60.78 9.60
N PHE A 655 -15.81 61.84 9.86
CA PHE A 655 -16.46 63.17 9.80
C PHE A 655 -15.44 64.24 9.42
N ALA A 656 -15.91 65.47 9.10
CA ALA A 656 -15.07 66.61 8.75
C ALA A 656 -15.40 67.84 9.54
N VAL A 657 -14.38 68.61 9.88
CA VAL A 657 -14.53 70.02 10.34
C VAL A 657 -14.04 70.90 9.20
N LEU A 658 -14.95 71.70 8.67
CA LEU A 658 -14.69 72.52 7.51
C LEU A 658 -13.67 73.64 7.81
N ALA A 659 -12.93 74.11 6.80
CA ALA A 659 -12.02 75.23 6.91
C ALA A 659 -12.78 76.57 6.98
N ALA A 660 -12.16 77.58 7.57
CA ALA A 660 -12.72 78.93 7.59
C ALA A 660 -13.08 79.35 6.15
N PRO A 661 -14.28 80.01 5.97
CA PRO A 661 -14.61 80.56 4.68
C PRO A 661 -13.55 81.63 4.31
N VAL A 662 -12.87 81.45 3.16
CA VAL A 662 -11.95 82.51 2.64
C VAL A 662 -12.75 83.70 2.36
N ALA A 663 -12.48 84.79 3.09
CA ALA A 663 -13.09 86.16 2.83
C ALA A 663 -12.74 86.52 1.38
N GLY A 664 -13.74 86.55 0.50
CA GLY A 664 -13.61 86.92 -0.89
C GLY A 664 -13.02 88.29 -1.06
N GLY A 665 -11.78 88.38 -1.52
CA GLY A 665 -11.20 89.61 -2.04
C GLY A 665 -12.00 90.07 -3.25
N GLY A 666 -12.70 91.23 -3.15
CA GLY A 666 -13.45 91.88 -4.24
C GLY A 666 -12.56 92.11 -5.45
N GLY A 667 -12.76 91.34 -6.50
CA GLY A 667 -12.21 91.61 -7.82
C GLY A 667 -13.32 92.08 -8.77
N ALA A 668 -13.16 93.25 -9.29
CA ALA A 668 -14.10 94.01 -10.17
C ALA A 668 -14.42 93.18 -11.46
N ALA A 669 -15.70 93.32 -11.85
CA ALA A 669 -16.21 92.75 -13.09
C ALA A 669 -15.58 93.43 -14.31
N PRO A 670 -15.27 92.74 -15.39
CA PRO A 670 -15.14 93.30 -16.73
C PRO A 670 -16.47 93.21 -17.50
N ALA A 671 -16.78 94.27 -18.22
CA ALA A 671 -17.95 94.51 -19.03
C ALA A 671 -18.05 93.60 -20.29
N PRO A 672 -19.24 93.54 -20.94
CA PRO A 672 -19.58 92.53 -21.93
C PRO A 672 -19.04 92.80 -23.32
N GLY A 673 -18.59 91.85 -24.04
CA GLY A 673 -18.22 91.89 -25.46
C GLY A 673 -19.08 90.90 -26.25
N GLU A 674 -19.67 91.46 -27.27
CA GLU A 674 -20.65 90.84 -28.20
C GLU A 674 -20.13 89.74 -29.08
N GLY A 675 -21.04 88.86 -29.45
CA GLY A 675 -21.26 88.46 -30.83
C GLY A 675 -20.73 87.10 -31.27
N GLY A 676 -21.65 86.24 -31.68
CA GLY A 676 -21.34 85.15 -32.64
C GLY A 676 -22.25 83.96 -32.55
N ALA A 677 -23.28 84.02 -33.38
CA ALA A 677 -24.27 82.99 -33.59
C ALA A 677 -23.66 81.76 -34.34
N ALA A 678 -24.14 80.60 -34.07
CA ALA A 678 -24.80 79.68 -34.99
C ALA A 678 -25.10 78.32 -34.34
N ALA A 679 -26.34 77.91 -34.48
CA ALA A 679 -26.97 76.64 -34.17
C ALA A 679 -26.68 75.63 -35.29
N PRO A 680 -27.35 74.47 -35.37
CA PRO A 680 -27.79 73.54 -34.33
C PRO A 680 -27.43 72.06 -34.73
N GLY A 681 -27.74 71.07 -33.94
CA GLY A 681 -27.71 69.69 -34.35
C GLY A 681 -27.97 68.75 -33.22
N ASP A 682 -29.19 68.44 -33.08
CA ASP A 682 -29.92 67.25 -32.69
C ASP A 682 -29.20 66.11 -31.93
N GLY A 683 -29.84 65.71 -30.90
CA GLY A 683 -30.46 64.41 -30.83
C GLY A 683 -30.09 63.51 -29.64
N GLY A 684 -31.04 63.43 -28.71
CA GLY A 684 -31.32 62.10 -28.21
C GLY A 684 -30.96 61.68 -26.81
N LEU A 685 -31.90 61.95 -25.94
CA LEU A 685 -32.52 61.05 -24.96
C LEU A 685 -31.66 60.36 -23.90
N ALA A 686 -32.09 60.67 -22.70
CA ALA A 686 -32.01 59.99 -21.44
C ALA A 686 -32.02 58.48 -21.42
N ALA A 687 -31.21 57.87 -20.54
CA ALA A 687 -31.63 56.70 -19.78
C ALA A 687 -30.94 56.67 -18.42
N THR A 688 -31.77 56.69 -17.44
CA THR A 688 -31.57 56.30 -16.06
C THR A 688 -31.07 54.85 -15.93
N GLY A 689 -30.19 54.59 -15.00
CA GLY A 689 -29.81 53.23 -14.64
C GLY A 689 -28.76 53.23 -13.54
N SER A 690 -29.24 53.22 -12.32
CA SER A 690 -28.50 52.67 -11.17
C SER A 690 -27.90 51.32 -11.53
N ASP A 691 -26.65 51.07 -11.10
CA ASP A 691 -26.36 49.77 -10.54
C ASP A 691 -24.94 49.64 -9.96
N MET A 692 -24.92 49.28 -8.73
CA MET A 692 -24.05 48.38 -7.99
C MET A 692 -22.66 48.08 -8.59
N LEU A 693 -21.66 48.64 -7.97
CA LEU A 693 -20.30 48.09 -7.96
C LEU A 693 -20.12 47.21 -6.72
N VAL A 694 -20.14 45.93 -6.93
CA VAL A 694 -19.64 44.92 -5.98
C VAL A 694 -18.12 44.86 -6.13
N PRO A 695 -17.32 44.94 -5.08
CA PRO A 695 -15.89 44.68 -5.17
C PRO A 695 -15.62 43.18 -5.13
N LEU A 696 -15.20 42.60 -6.24
CA LEU A 696 -14.55 41.32 -6.31
C LEU A 696 -13.05 41.53 -6.06
N THR A 697 -12.59 41.29 -4.82
CA THR A 697 -11.17 41.07 -4.54
C THR A 697 -11.02 40.12 -3.34
N ALA A 698 -11.02 38.82 -3.60
CA ALA A 698 -10.33 37.79 -2.79
C ALA A 698 -10.56 36.44 -3.47
N GLY A 699 -9.69 36.03 -4.38
CA GLY A 699 -9.84 34.74 -5.05
C GLY A 699 -8.75 34.40 -6.06
N ALA A 700 -7.63 35.12 -6.09
CA ALA A 700 -6.60 34.91 -7.13
C ALA A 700 -5.18 34.62 -6.61
N ILE A 701 -4.99 34.15 -5.37
CA ILE A 701 -3.64 33.80 -4.85
C ILE A 701 -3.43 32.29 -4.59
N ALA A 702 -4.47 31.46 -4.62
CA ALA A 702 -4.33 30.03 -4.35
C ALA A 702 -4.03 29.14 -5.58
N LEU A 703 -4.02 29.67 -6.82
CA LEU A 703 -3.77 28.88 -8.03
C LEU A 703 -2.37 29.05 -8.65
N ALA A 704 -1.52 29.87 -8.08
CA ALA A 704 -0.16 30.11 -8.61
C ALA A 704 0.96 29.29 -7.93
N LEU A 705 0.66 28.50 -6.89
CA LEU A 705 1.65 27.66 -6.19
C LEU A 705 1.61 26.19 -6.59
N LEU A 706 0.62 25.74 -7.37
CA LEU A 706 0.54 24.36 -7.87
C LEU A 706 1.10 24.17 -9.30
N SER A 707 1.34 25.24 -10.03
CA SER A 707 1.96 25.17 -11.37
C SER A 707 3.48 25.40 -11.40
N GLY A 708 4.09 25.79 -10.27
CA GLY A 708 5.53 26.00 -10.14
C GLY A 708 6.32 24.73 -9.78
N GLY A 709 5.67 23.71 -9.24
CA GLY A 709 6.32 22.46 -8.81
C GLY A 709 6.57 21.46 -9.95
N LEU A 710 5.77 21.49 -10.99
CA LEU A 710 5.84 20.51 -12.09
C LEU A 710 6.85 20.89 -13.19
N LEU A 711 7.28 22.14 -13.26
CA LEU A 711 8.24 22.62 -14.27
C LEU A 711 9.71 22.49 -13.82
N LEU A 712 9.98 22.23 -12.54
CA LEU A 712 11.35 22.05 -12.02
C LEU A 712 11.81 20.58 -12.05
N VAL A 713 10.88 19.61 -12.14
CA VAL A 713 11.21 18.17 -12.23
C VAL A 713 11.50 17.76 -13.67
N VAL A 714 10.90 18.40 -14.66
CA VAL A 714 11.16 18.10 -16.10
C VAL A 714 12.49 18.71 -16.58
N ARG A 715 12.98 19.79 -15.98
CA ARG A 715 14.26 20.41 -16.37
C ARG A 715 15.50 19.72 -15.78
N ARG A 716 15.36 18.86 -14.77
CA ARG A 716 16.49 18.11 -14.18
C ARG A 716 16.78 16.78 -14.87
N ARG A 717 15.88 16.27 -15.73
CA ARG A 717 16.09 15.04 -16.51
C ARG A 717 16.73 15.25 -17.88
N GLN A 718 16.94 16.48 -18.33
CA GLN A 718 17.59 16.77 -19.61
C GLN A 718 19.07 17.19 -19.50
N GLN A 719 19.68 17.18 -18.32
CA GLN A 719 21.10 17.50 -18.12
C GLN A 719 21.99 16.31 -17.74
N ILE A 720 21.47 15.07 -17.84
CA ILE A 720 22.28 13.85 -17.58
C ILE A 720 22.44 13.00 -18.86
N GLN A 721 22.09 13.52 -20.01
CA GLN A 721 22.40 12.91 -21.31
C GLN A 721 23.07 13.92 -22.27
N SER A 722 24.30 14.29 -21.89
CA SER A 722 25.30 14.82 -22.84
C SER A 722 26.70 14.51 -22.30
#